data_e4d358628be93352c1aed96ec2f3f936
#
_entry.id   e4d358628be93352c1aed96ec2f3f936
#
_cell.length_a   1.000
_cell.length_b   1.000
_cell.length_c   1.000
_cell.angle_alpha   90.00
_cell.angle_beta   90.00
_cell.angle_gamma   90.00
#
_symmetry.space_group_name_H-M   'P 1'
#
loop_
_entity.id
_entity.type
_entity.pdbx_description
1 polymer ?
#
loop_
_entity_poly.entity_id
_entity_poly.type
_entity_poly.pdbx_seq_one_letter_code
_entity_poly.pdbx_strand_id
1 'polypeptide(L)'
;YNAESYKKVMALKAEINATRAKIETYKPFFDEPYFARMDVVDDKEGYNSYYIGKRGDEGLEIVDWRAPLARRYYQKSRVNFKINDYNYKLILRRAIRTRSGKVVDMQNEYLSVKDYLSKEEIGGRDEEIIFDPFLREVIKSRKEKSGITDIIDTIQEKQYEIITLPEDSRFVVQGIAGSGKTMIMLHRLSYIMYNNEGVRPRDVLVITPSDSFNAFIDELSTVLELEKVKTSTIESYFTALLSGQGINIEGRIERSERPPEEYLAYIYSESYILDVEKRLAKIYDGVRGMFAAEECREMADEVLEHGRRQTVLYEKIKNAGLRVRRCVLGEIKEKEGGGLYYTKPFRKLFNCVADITEFLELSRTDERMNTYSYFYRQLLSFYKALRHIRRHSEKICADAIADLAALDAAVDKEISDLSRYRMNIGGTEVLTYAERIEKRRALKHEIEHNSGYVREIGDLFSAVCDFADVLHGESNLVAIGKCESSVDVARFFYGETVKRARRRFGVPVGKLYPSDAYALCLMLCKLGYDLSPKHSFVFIDEGQDISEGEYYVLKYVNDRARFNVFGDLKQNITPYRGLKDWSCVEKEIYTLNQNYRNTNQIVEFVSRELNIDMQSIGCEGADIVFLQPRRVTGWLLPVKGLKAVITSEARLAEFSRKNYNILRETGKISKTRINLMTVYESKGLEFTAVAVADSDMTDNEKYIAYTRALKELAVIR
;
A
#
# COMPACT_ATOMS: atom_id res chain seq x y z
N TYR A 1 -16.63 -45.72 28.90
CA TYR A 1 -17.29 -45.09 27.74
C TYR A 1 -17.05 -45.97 26.53
N ASN A 2 -18.12 -46.58 26.00
CA ASN A 2 -18.05 -47.52 24.89
C ASN A 2 -17.76 -46.72 23.61
N ALA A 3 -16.83 -47.17 22.75
CA ALA A 3 -16.42 -46.50 21.51
C ALA A 3 -17.59 -46.19 20.56
N GLU A 4 -18.64 -46.99 20.65
CA GLU A 4 -19.88 -46.82 19.88
C GLU A 4 -20.71 -45.60 20.35
N SER A 5 -20.76 -45.36 21.66
CA SER A 5 -21.41 -44.19 22.23
C SER A 5 -20.66 -42.89 21.87
N TYR A 6 -19.34 -42.95 21.82
CA TYR A 6 -18.51 -41.81 21.39
C TYR A 6 -18.73 -41.49 19.91
N LYS A 7 -18.79 -42.51 19.03
CA LYS A 7 -19.11 -42.32 17.60
C LYS A 7 -20.50 -41.68 17.37
N LYS A 8 -21.52 -42.14 18.14
CA LYS A 8 -22.86 -41.56 18.07
C LYS A 8 -22.89 -40.08 18.50
N VAL A 9 -22.17 -39.76 19.59
CA VAL A 9 -22.08 -38.34 20.06
C VAL A 9 -21.35 -37.46 19.05
N MET A 10 -20.31 -37.97 18.40
CA MET A 10 -19.59 -37.20 17.36
C MET A 10 -20.42 -37.03 16.10
N ALA A 11 -21.19 -38.04 15.69
CA ALA A 11 -22.12 -37.93 14.56
C ALA A 11 -23.23 -36.89 14.83
N LEU A 12 -23.85 -36.91 16.01
CA LEU A 12 -24.83 -35.93 16.44
C LEU A 12 -24.25 -34.49 16.50
N LYS A 13 -23.01 -34.35 17.01
CA LYS A 13 -22.34 -33.04 17.00
C LYS A 13 -22.10 -32.53 15.58
N ALA A 14 -21.69 -33.41 14.66
CA ALA A 14 -21.50 -33.04 13.26
C ALA A 14 -22.84 -32.61 12.60
N GLU A 15 -23.93 -33.33 12.89
CA GLU A 15 -25.26 -33.02 12.39
C GLU A 15 -25.81 -31.69 12.94
N ILE A 16 -25.61 -31.44 14.25
CA ILE A 16 -25.97 -30.16 14.89
C ILE A 16 -25.15 -29.01 14.24
N ASN A 17 -23.85 -29.21 14.02
CA ASN A 17 -23.03 -28.16 13.40
C ASN A 17 -23.43 -27.93 11.93
N ALA A 18 -23.72 -28.97 11.18
CA ALA A 18 -24.24 -28.87 9.81
C ALA A 18 -25.59 -28.15 9.74
N THR A 19 -26.49 -28.47 10.69
CA THR A 19 -27.81 -27.80 10.79
C THR A 19 -27.66 -26.32 11.18
N ARG A 20 -26.77 -26.01 12.12
CA ARG A 20 -26.45 -24.61 12.48
C ARG A 20 -25.89 -23.85 11.29
N ALA A 21 -24.96 -24.46 10.54
CA ALA A 21 -24.40 -23.85 9.33
C ALA A 21 -25.50 -23.57 8.29
N LYS A 22 -26.43 -24.51 8.07
CA LYS A 22 -27.60 -24.29 7.19
C LYS A 22 -28.49 -23.14 7.67
N ILE A 23 -28.79 -23.07 8.96
CA ILE A 23 -29.59 -21.98 9.53
C ILE A 23 -28.91 -20.62 9.27
N GLU A 24 -27.63 -20.51 9.55
CA GLU A 24 -26.88 -19.26 9.29
C GLU A 24 -26.83 -18.92 7.79
N THR A 25 -26.74 -19.93 6.90
CA THR A 25 -26.77 -19.73 5.45
C THR A 25 -28.12 -19.16 4.99
N TYR A 26 -29.24 -19.68 5.50
CA TYR A 26 -30.58 -19.25 5.08
C TYR A 26 -31.17 -18.07 5.86
N LYS A 27 -30.58 -17.73 7.00
CA LYS A 27 -31.02 -16.60 7.84
C LYS A 27 -31.14 -15.26 7.08
N PRO A 28 -30.22 -14.88 6.18
CA PRO A 28 -30.35 -13.66 5.38
C PRO A 28 -31.58 -13.64 4.46
N PHE A 29 -32.06 -14.81 4.02
CA PHE A 29 -33.24 -14.92 3.15
C PHE A 29 -34.57 -14.85 3.92
N PHE A 30 -34.55 -14.89 5.25
CA PHE A 30 -35.77 -14.93 6.04
C PHE A 30 -36.50 -13.58 6.09
N ASP A 31 -35.77 -12.50 6.16
CA ASP A 31 -36.33 -11.14 6.26
C ASP A 31 -36.58 -10.53 4.87
N GLU A 32 -35.58 -10.61 3.99
CA GLU A 32 -35.58 -10.01 2.65
C GLU A 32 -34.99 -10.99 1.63
N PRO A 33 -35.76 -11.99 1.18
CA PRO A 33 -35.23 -13.01 0.26
C PRO A 33 -34.85 -12.42 -1.11
N TYR A 34 -35.65 -11.51 -1.62
CA TYR A 34 -35.48 -10.83 -2.90
C TYR A 34 -36.05 -9.42 -2.86
N PHE A 35 -35.58 -8.56 -3.75
CA PHE A 35 -36.04 -7.18 -3.88
C PHE A 35 -36.62 -6.88 -5.27
N ALA A 36 -36.46 -7.79 -6.23
CA ALA A 36 -36.98 -7.61 -7.58
C ALA A 36 -37.42 -8.93 -8.21
N ARG A 37 -38.30 -8.79 -9.21
CA ARG A 37 -38.68 -9.87 -10.13
C ARG A 37 -38.55 -9.38 -11.56
N MET A 38 -38.03 -10.24 -12.42
CA MET A 38 -37.93 -10.04 -13.85
C MET A 38 -38.51 -11.24 -14.59
N ASP A 39 -39.54 -11.03 -15.42
CA ASP A 39 -40.10 -12.04 -16.26
C ASP A 39 -39.62 -11.81 -17.71
N VAL A 40 -39.19 -12.88 -18.33
CA VAL A 40 -38.66 -12.86 -19.69
C VAL A 40 -39.19 -14.02 -20.49
N VAL A 41 -39.19 -13.85 -21.80
CA VAL A 41 -39.37 -14.97 -22.75
C VAL A 41 -38.06 -15.17 -23.48
N ASP A 42 -37.54 -16.37 -23.46
CA ASP A 42 -36.39 -16.75 -24.27
C ASP A 42 -36.80 -17.61 -25.46
N ASP A 43 -35.89 -17.75 -26.42
CA ASP A 43 -36.15 -18.45 -27.69
C ASP A 43 -36.08 -19.98 -27.59
N LYS A 44 -35.77 -20.56 -26.43
CA LYS A 44 -35.62 -22.01 -26.23
C LYS A 44 -36.50 -22.58 -25.14
N GLU A 45 -36.56 -21.91 -23.97
CA GLU A 45 -37.24 -22.40 -22.76
C GLU A 45 -38.60 -21.75 -22.53
N GLY A 46 -38.91 -20.67 -23.27
CA GLY A 46 -40.17 -19.96 -23.17
C GLY A 46 -40.21 -18.91 -22.06
N TYR A 47 -41.33 -18.88 -21.30
CA TYR A 47 -41.57 -17.89 -20.27
C TYR A 47 -40.89 -18.28 -18.94
N ASN A 48 -40.01 -17.42 -18.45
CA ASN A 48 -39.29 -17.63 -17.20
C ASN A 48 -39.38 -16.42 -16.27
N SER A 49 -39.54 -16.69 -14.98
CA SER A 49 -39.57 -15.67 -13.91
C SER A 49 -38.34 -15.80 -13.02
N TYR A 50 -37.61 -14.71 -12.86
CA TYR A 50 -36.41 -14.68 -12.02
C TYR A 50 -36.60 -13.70 -10.88
N TYR A 51 -36.41 -14.16 -9.65
CA TYR A 51 -36.33 -13.29 -8.47
C TYR A 51 -34.89 -12.87 -8.23
N ILE A 52 -34.65 -11.59 -7.96
CA ILE A 52 -33.32 -11.03 -7.76
C ILE A 52 -33.18 -10.65 -6.29
N GLY A 53 -32.16 -11.20 -5.64
CA GLY A 53 -31.86 -10.98 -4.24
C GLY A 53 -30.47 -10.37 -4.02
N LYS A 54 -30.23 -9.96 -2.78
CA LYS A 54 -28.90 -9.52 -2.33
C LYS A 54 -27.87 -10.64 -2.35
N ARG A 55 -28.35 -11.88 -2.27
CA ARG A 55 -27.61 -13.13 -2.43
C ARG A 55 -28.39 -14.07 -3.34
N GLY A 56 -27.70 -14.87 -4.10
CA GLY A 56 -28.31 -15.92 -4.90
C GLY A 56 -28.39 -17.24 -4.14
N ASP A 57 -29.43 -18.04 -4.45
CA ASP A 57 -29.55 -19.42 -4.00
C ASP A 57 -30.34 -20.23 -5.03
N GLU A 58 -29.73 -21.29 -5.53
CA GLU A 58 -30.35 -22.12 -6.58
C GLU A 58 -31.59 -22.89 -6.06
N GLY A 59 -31.56 -23.30 -4.78
CA GLY A 59 -32.66 -24.04 -4.17
C GLY A 59 -33.90 -23.19 -3.92
N LEU A 60 -33.72 -21.87 -3.78
CA LEU A 60 -34.79 -20.87 -3.63
C LEU A 60 -35.13 -20.17 -4.96
N GLU A 61 -34.43 -20.49 -6.06
CA GLU A 61 -34.56 -19.85 -7.37
C GLU A 61 -34.32 -18.33 -7.34
N ILE A 62 -33.42 -17.88 -6.46
CA ILE A 62 -33.06 -16.48 -6.31
C ILE A 62 -31.75 -16.22 -7.02
N VAL A 63 -31.77 -15.27 -7.96
CA VAL A 63 -30.59 -14.81 -8.70
C VAL A 63 -29.87 -13.74 -7.89
N ASP A 64 -28.57 -13.87 -7.74
CA ASP A 64 -27.75 -12.83 -7.13
C ASP A 64 -27.75 -11.56 -7.99
N TRP A 65 -27.86 -10.39 -7.37
CA TRP A 65 -27.87 -9.09 -8.06
C TRP A 65 -26.61 -8.83 -8.91
N ARG A 66 -25.50 -9.49 -8.60
CA ARG A 66 -24.20 -9.40 -9.30
C ARG A 66 -24.14 -10.28 -10.55
N ALA A 67 -25.08 -11.22 -10.71
CA ALA A 67 -25.11 -12.15 -11.83
C ALA A 67 -25.41 -11.44 -13.18
N PRO A 68 -24.92 -11.97 -14.31
CA PRO A 68 -25.14 -11.37 -15.63
C PRO A 68 -26.60 -11.16 -16.00
N LEU A 69 -27.51 -12.04 -15.55
CA LEU A 69 -28.94 -11.92 -15.76
C LEU A 69 -29.54 -10.73 -14.99
N ALA A 70 -29.17 -10.56 -13.73
CA ALA A 70 -29.63 -9.45 -12.89
C ALA A 70 -29.21 -8.07 -13.44
N ARG A 71 -28.11 -8.01 -14.20
CA ARG A 71 -27.67 -6.79 -14.91
C ARG A 71 -28.81 -6.19 -15.75
N ARG A 72 -29.70 -7.01 -16.31
CA ARG A 72 -30.80 -6.55 -17.16
C ARG A 72 -31.92 -5.87 -16.39
N TYR A 73 -32.07 -6.18 -15.12
CA TYR A 73 -32.98 -5.45 -14.24
C TYR A 73 -32.60 -3.97 -14.12
N TYR A 74 -31.31 -3.66 -14.00
CA TYR A 74 -30.83 -2.28 -13.84
C TYR A 74 -30.75 -1.51 -15.16
N GLN A 75 -30.64 -2.17 -16.31
CA GLN A 75 -30.60 -1.55 -17.64
C GLN A 75 -32.02 -1.22 -18.14
N LYS A 76 -32.58 -0.09 -17.73
CA LYS A 76 -33.99 0.28 -17.97
C LYS A 76 -34.36 0.44 -19.45
N SER A 77 -33.43 0.79 -20.33
CA SER A 77 -33.63 1.07 -21.75
C SER A 77 -33.68 -0.17 -22.64
N ARG A 78 -33.30 -1.36 -22.17
CA ARG A 78 -33.18 -2.56 -22.99
C ARG A 78 -34.28 -3.57 -22.70
N VAL A 79 -35.21 -3.71 -23.65
CA VAL A 79 -36.27 -4.71 -23.58
C VAL A 79 -35.84 -6.05 -24.20
N ASN A 80 -35.06 -6.02 -25.28
CA ASN A 80 -34.51 -7.22 -25.91
C ASN A 80 -33.02 -7.30 -25.63
N PHE A 81 -32.52 -8.47 -25.23
CA PHE A 81 -31.12 -8.68 -24.92
C PHE A 81 -30.67 -10.12 -25.14
N LYS A 82 -29.35 -10.31 -25.25
CA LYS A 82 -28.73 -11.63 -25.40
C LYS A 82 -27.81 -11.90 -24.21
N ILE A 83 -27.89 -13.11 -23.66
CA ILE A 83 -26.96 -13.63 -22.65
C ILE A 83 -26.50 -15.00 -23.16
N ASN A 84 -25.19 -15.17 -23.32
CA ASN A 84 -24.60 -16.34 -23.96
C ASN A 84 -25.29 -16.60 -25.35
N ASP A 85 -25.87 -17.77 -25.54
CA ASP A 85 -26.54 -18.18 -26.80
C ASP A 85 -28.07 -18.01 -26.78
N TYR A 86 -28.62 -17.36 -25.73
CA TYR A 86 -30.07 -17.15 -25.58
C TYR A 86 -30.45 -15.70 -25.85
N ASN A 87 -31.52 -15.51 -26.64
CA ASN A 87 -32.14 -14.22 -26.83
C ASN A 87 -33.35 -14.11 -25.90
N TYR A 88 -33.36 -13.03 -25.13
CA TYR A 88 -34.40 -12.75 -24.14
C TYR A 88 -35.19 -11.52 -24.53
N LYS A 89 -36.50 -11.57 -24.29
CA LYS A 89 -37.42 -10.43 -24.35
C LYS A 89 -37.97 -10.18 -22.96
N LEU A 90 -37.78 -8.97 -22.41
CA LEU A 90 -38.32 -8.57 -21.14
C LEU A 90 -39.83 -8.38 -21.19
N ILE A 91 -40.56 -9.04 -20.31
CA ILE A 91 -42.02 -8.97 -20.19
C ILE A 91 -42.41 -8.13 -18.99
N LEU A 92 -41.80 -8.40 -17.84
CA LEU A 92 -42.04 -7.70 -16.59
C LEU A 92 -40.74 -7.33 -15.91
N ARG A 93 -40.69 -6.10 -15.40
CA ARG A 93 -39.70 -5.67 -14.39
C ARG A 93 -40.48 -5.13 -13.22
N ARG A 94 -40.28 -5.71 -12.03
CA ARG A 94 -41.02 -5.38 -10.83
C ARG A 94 -40.05 -5.20 -9.66
N ALA A 95 -40.09 -4.04 -9.00
CA ALA A 95 -39.46 -3.86 -7.71
C ALA A 95 -40.39 -4.42 -6.62
N ILE A 96 -39.83 -5.14 -5.65
CA ILE A 96 -40.56 -5.79 -4.57
C ILE A 96 -39.88 -5.44 -3.27
N ARG A 97 -40.67 -5.00 -2.30
CA ARG A 97 -40.16 -4.76 -0.95
C ARG A 97 -40.71 -5.82 -0.01
N THR A 98 -39.80 -6.51 0.66
CA THR A 98 -40.14 -7.49 1.69
C THR A 98 -39.68 -6.99 3.07
N ARG A 99 -40.38 -7.41 4.11
CA ARG A 99 -40.02 -7.17 5.50
C ARG A 99 -40.49 -8.34 6.35
N SER A 100 -39.55 -8.94 7.10
CA SER A 100 -39.83 -10.14 7.93
C SER A 100 -40.53 -11.22 7.10
N GLY A 101 -40.05 -11.50 5.89
CA GLY A 101 -40.57 -12.50 4.97
C GLY A 101 -41.95 -12.18 4.33
N LYS A 102 -42.48 -10.97 4.52
CA LYS A 102 -43.74 -10.54 3.91
C LYS A 102 -43.53 -9.43 2.89
N VAL A 103 -44.21 -9.53 1.77
CA VAL A 103 -44.22 -8.46 0.77
C VAL A 103 -45.03 -7.28 1.34
N VAL A 104 -44.36 -6.12 1.42
CA VAL A 104 -44.94 -4.87 1.96
C VAL A 104 -45.33 -3.92 0.85
N ASP A 105 -44.62 -4.05 -0.34
CA ASP A 105 -44.81 -3.14 -1.45
C ASP A 105 -44.31 -3.76 -2.76
N MET A 106 -44.97 -3.44 -3.88
CA MET A 106 -44.58 -3.89 -5.22
C MET A 106 -44.85 -2.79 -6.24
N GLN A 107 -43.91 -2.57 -7.15
CA GLN A 107 -44.05 -1.59 -8.22
C GLN A 107 -43.60 -2.18 -9.55
N ASN A 108 -44.48 -2.15 -10.56
CA ASN A 108 -44.07 -2.48 -11.92
C ASN A 108 -43.32 -1.31 -12.55
N GLU A 109 -42.03 -1.47 -12.79
CA GLU A 109 -41.23 -0.49 -13.51
C GLU A 109 -41.34 -0.62 -15.02
N TYR A 110 -41.62 -1.84 -15.50
CA TYR A 110 -41.91 -2.17 -16.90
C TYR A 110 -42.91 -3.31 -16.97
N LEU A 111 -43.86 -3.23 -17.88
CA LEU A 111 -44.82 -4.30 -18.15
C LEU A 111 -45.24 -4.25 -19.63
N SER A 112 -44.95 -5.31 -20.37
CA SER A 112 -45.52 -5.56 -21.68
C SER A 112 -46.88 -6.24 -21.51
N VAL A 113 -47.96 -5.47 -21.43
CA VAL A 113 -49.30 -5.97 -21.12
C VAL A 113 -49.72 -7.08 -22.12
N LYS A 114 -49.43 -6.89 -23.41
CA LYS A 114 -49.76 -7.87 -24.46
C LYS A 114 -49.05 -9.20 -24.21
N ASP A 115 -47.75 -9.16 -23.99
CA ASP A 115 -46.93 -10.37 -23.79
C ASP A 115 -47.22 -11.02 -22.44
N TYR A 116 -47.52 -10.21 -21.40
CA TYR A 116 -47.86 -10.70 -20.06
C TYR A 116 -49.22 -11.44 -20.05
N LEU A 117 -50.20 -10.93 -20.76
CA LEU A 117 -51.52 -11.59 -20.83
C LEU A 117 -51.48 -12.85 -21.68
N SER A 118 -50.56 -12.99 -22.62
CA SER A 118 -50.36 -14.19 -23.42
C SER A 118 -49.45 -15.23 -22.76
N LYS A 119 -49.02 -15.04 -21.51
CA LYS A 119 -48.10 -15.96 -20.81
C LYS A 119 -48.62 -17.39 -20.68
N GLU A 120 -49.94 -17.58 -20.57
CA GLU A 120 -50.58 -18.94 -20.57
C GLU A 120 -50.31 -19.70 -21.85
N GLU A 121 -50.27 -19.04 -23.00
CA GLU A 121 -49.95 -19.65 -24.30
C GLU A 121 -48.47 -20.04 -24.39
N ILE A 122 -47.61 -19.43 -23.55
CA ILE A 122 -46.17 -19.63 -23.52
C ILE A 122 -45.73 -20.52 -22.33
N GLY A 123 -46.68 -20.99 -21.49
CA GLY A 123 -46.40 -21.88 -20.35
C GLY A 123 -46.14 -21.18 -18.99
N GLY A 124 -46.56 -19.93 -18.85
CA GLY A 124 -46.42 -19.19 -17.57
C GLY A 124 -47.49 -19.59 -16.54
N ARG A 125 -47.14 -19.55 -15.24
CA ARG A 125 -48.05 -19.80 -14.12
C ARG A 125 -48.94 -18.58 -13.83
N ASP A 126 -50.20 -18.82 -13.40
CA ASP A 126 -51.17 -17.79 -13.04
C ASP A 126 -50.76 -17.03 -11.78
N GLU A 127 -50.57 -15.71 -11.89
CA GLU A 127 -50.53 -14.78 -10.76
C GLU A 127 -51.42 -13.56 -11.10
N GLU A 128 -52.30 -13.17 -10.18
CA GLU A 128 -53.19 -12.02 -10.32
C GLU A 128 -52.42 -10.69 -10.47
N ILE A 129 -52.81 -9.91 -11.48
CA ILE A 129 -52.29 -8.54 -11.66
C ILE A 129 -53.00 -7.62 -10.74
N ILE A 130 -52.35 -7.21 -9.67
CA ILE A 130 -52.87 -6.18 -8.78
C ILE A 130 -52.38 -4.81 -9.29
N PHE A 131 -53.26 -4.06 -9.94
CA PHE A 131 -53.11 -2.63 -10.20
C PHE A 131 -53.57 -1.85 -8.95
N ASP A 132 -52.61 -1.38 -8.14
CA ASP A 132 -52.96 -0.59 -6.95
C ASP A 132 -52.64 0.91 -7.12
N PRO A 133 -53.68 1.79 -7.10
CA PRO A 133 -53.49 3.25 -7.08
C PRO A 133 -52.89 3.79 -5.77
N PHE A 134 -52.86 3.01 -4.71
CA PHE A 134 -52.40 3.39 -3.36
C PHE A 134 -50.88 3.61 -3.27
N LEU A 135 -50.14 3.17 -4.29
CA LEU A 135 -48.69 3.14 -4.28
C LEU A 135 -48.04 4.52 -4.29
N ARG A 136 -48.67 5.54 -4.88
CA ARG A 136 -48.14 6.91 -4.89
C ARG A 136 -48.10 7.56 -3.51
N GLU A 137 -48.98 7.19 -2.63
CA GLU A 137 -49.07 7.78 -1.30
C GLU A 137 -48.07 7.14 -0.30
N VAL A 138 -47.78 5.84 -0.47
CA VAL A 138 -46.82 5.09 0.35
C VAL A 138 -45.37 5.53 0.07
N ILE A 139 -45.03 5.90 -1.18
CA ILE A 139 -43.73 6.44 -1.52
C ILE A 139 -43.46 7.78 -0.82
N LYS A 140 -44.51 8.58 -0.57
CA LYS A 140 -44.43 9.86 0.16
C LYS A 140 -44.18 9.69 1.68
N SER A 141 -44.68 8.62 2.29
CA SER A 141 -44.54 8.36 3.75
C SER A 141 -43.23 7.66 4.15
N ARG A 142 -42.38 7.28 3.22
CA ARG A 142 -41.19 6.42 3.37
C ARG A 142 -39.97 7.04 4.07
N LYS A 143 -40.01 8.28 4.49
CA LYS A 143 -38.84 9.04 4.94
C LYS A 143 -38.38 8.79 6.38
N GLU A 144 -38.93 7.88 7.14
CA GLU A 144 -38.64 7.84 8.58
C GLU A 144 -37.68 6.73 9.05
N LYS A 145 -37.31 5.76 8.21
CA LYS A 145 -36.30 4.73 8.59
C LYS A 145 -35.49 4.27 7.37
N SER A 146 -34.50 5.04 6.99
CA SER A 146 -33.48 4.56 6.04
C SER A 146 -32.46 3.71 6.79
N GLY A 147 -32.57 2.40 6.69
CA GLY A 147 -31.47 1.49 6.96
C GLY A 147 -30.63 1.30 5.69
N ILE A 148 -29.36 1.00 5.88
CA ILE A 148 -28.33 0.75 4.83
C ILE A 148 -28.77 -0.31 3.80
N THR A 149 -29.74 -1.15 4.16
CA THR A 149 -30.30 -2.23 3.35
C THR A 149 -31.08 -1.78 2.11
N ASP A 150 -31.59 -0.55 2.09
CA ASP A 150 -32.39 -0.04 0.96
C ASP A 150 -31.55 0.37 -0.29
N ILE A 151 -30.23 0.29 -0.23
CA ILE A 151 -29.34 0.90 -1.22
C ILE A 151 -29.20 0.01 -2.46
N ILE A 152 -29.13 -1.32 -2.29
CA ILE A 152 -29.02 -2.26 -3.42
C ILE A 152 -30.25 -2.17 -4.31
N ASP A 153 -31.43 -1.97 -3.71
CA ASP A 153 -32.70 -1.87 -4.41
C ASP A 153 -32.84 -0.57 -5.23
N THR A 154 -32.04 0.45 -4.92
CA THR A 154 -32.15 1.79 -5.49
C THR A 154 -30.98 2.17 -6.42
N ILE A 155 -30.09 1.24 -6.75
CA ILE A 155 -28.99 1.49 -7.70
C ILE A 155 -29.59 1.96 -9.04
N GLN A 156 -29.17 3.17 -9.44
CA GLN A 156 -29.59 3.77 -10.71
C GLN A 156 -28.79 3.21 -11.87
N GLU A 157 -29.32 3.31 -13.09
CA GLU A 157 -28.69 2.77 -14.29
C GLU A 157 -27.23 3.25 -14.46
N LYS A 158 -26.96 4.54 -14.30
CA LYS A 158 -25.60 5.09 -14.38
C LYS A 158 -24.66 4.55 -13.30
N GLN A 159 -25.16 4.39 -12.08
CA GLN A 159 -24.37 3.82 -10.98
C GLN A 159 -24.06 2.35 -11.28
N TYR A 160 -25.04 1.61 -11.76
CA TYR A 160 -24.88 0.20 -12.13
C TYR A 160 -23.92 0.02 -13.31
N GLU A 161 -23.92 0.92 -14.29
CA GLU A 161 -22.94 0.92 -15.38
C GLU A 161 -21.51 1.01 -14.85
N ILE A 162 -21.24 1.90 -13.88
CA ILE A 162 -19.94 2.02 -13.24
C ILE A 162 -19.57 0.78 -12.43
N ILE A 163 -20.55 0.22 -11.69
CA ILE A 163 -20.33 -1.00 -10.89
C ILE A 163 -19.92 -2.17 -11.78
N THR A 164 -20.51 -2.29 -12.97
CA THR A 164 -20.34 -3.43 -13.88
C THR A 164 -19.35 -3.18 -15.02
N LEU A 165 -18.56 -2.12 -14.98
CA LEU A 165 -17.46 -1.90 -15.94
C LEU A 165 -16.54 -3.13 -15.99
N PRO A 166 -15.84 -3.39 -17.09
CA PRO A 166 -14.85 -4.45 -17.19
C PRO A 166 -13.87 -4.42 -16.01
N GLU A 167 -13.39 -5.59 -15.61
CA GLU A 167 -12.51 -5.75 -14.45
C GLU A 167 -11.20 -4.96 -14.58
N ASP A 168 -10.66 -4.88 -15.78
CA ASP A 168 -9.41 -4.20 -16.11
C ASP A 168 -9.54 -2.67 -16.21
N SER A 169 -10.75 -2.13 -16.03
CA SER A 169 -11.01 -0.69 -16.12
C SER A 169 -10.29 0.09 -15.02
N ARG A 170 -9.73 1.23 -15.44
CA ARG A 170 -9.09 2.22 -14.57
C ARG A 170 -9.79 3.55 -14.78
N PHE A 171 -10.35 4.12 -13.74
CA PHE A 171 -11.18 5.32 -13.88
C PHE A 171 -11.29 6.13 -12.60
N VAL A 172 -11.81 7.34 -12.76
CA VAL A 172 -12.25 8.22 -11.67
C VAL A 172 -13.76 8.38 -11.73
N VAL A 173 -14.42 8.36 -10.59
CA VAL A 173 -15.80 8.80 -10.43
C VAL A 173 -15.81 10.16 -9.75
N GLN A 174 -16.01 11.20 -10.53
CA GLN A 174 -16.29 12.56 -10.03
C GLN A 174 -17.77 12.63 -9.69
N GLY A 175 -18.11 12.57 -8.42
CA GLY A 175 -19.51 12.60 -7.97
C GLY A 175 -19.74 13.72 -6.97
N ILE A 176 -20.87 14.41 -7.09
CA ILE A 176 -21.29 15.44 -6.13
C ILE A 176 -21.57 14.83 -4.74
N ALA A 177 -21.66 15.69 -3.74
CA ALA A 177 -22.12 15.28 -2.40
C ALA A 177 -23.47 14.55 -2.50
N GLY A 178 -23.62 13.45 -1.78
CA GLY A 178 -24.86 12.66 -1.79
C GLY A 178 -25.14 11.83 -3.05
N SER A 179 -24.18 11.70 -3.99
CA SER A 179 -24.34 10.86 -5.18
C SER A 179 -24.09 9.36 -4.96
N GLY A 180 -23.73 8.93 -3.75
CA GLY A 180 -23.53 7.52 -3.42
C GLY A 180 -22.16 6.96 -3.80
N LYS A 181 -21.12 7.78 -4.02
CA LYS A 181 -19.76 7.38 -4.41
C LYS A 181 -19.20 6.19 -3.65
N THR A 182 -19.18 6.27 -2.34
CA THR A 182 -18.68 5.22 -1.45
C THR A 182 -19.43 3.90 -1.64
N MET A 183 -20.75 3.98 -1.80
CA MET A 183 -21.58 2.79 -2.03
C MET A 183 -21.29 2.16 -3.38
N ILE A 184 -21.15 2.96 -4.43
CA ILE A 184 -20.77 2.48 -5.76
C ILE A 184 -19.41 1.79 -5.70
N MET A 185 -18.45 2.37 -4.97
CA MET A 185 -17.12 1.79 -4.75
C MET A 185 -17.21 0.38 -4.12
N LEU A 186 -17.97 0.25 -3.06
CA LEU A 186 -18.12 -1.02 -2.34
C LEU A 186 -18.89 -2.06 -3.17
N HIS A 187 -19.94 -1.64 -3.88
CA HIS A 187 -20.67 -2.52 -4.80
C HIS A 187 -19.80 -3.00 -5.96
N ARG A 188 -18.99 -2.10 -6.53
CA ARG A 188 -18.04 -2.50 -7.57
C ARG A 188 -17.02 -3.51 -7.06
N LEU A 189 -16.47 -3.28 -5.88
CA LEU A 189 -15.55 -4.23 -5.27
C LEU A 189 -16.22 -5.59 -5.05
N SER A 190 -17.44 -5.60 -4.48
CA SER A 190 -18.23 -6.81 -4.30
C SER A 190 -18.53 -7.51 -5.65
N TYR A 191 -18.87 -6.75 -6.68
CA TYR A 191 -19.11 -7.25 -8.02
C TYR A 191 -17.87 -7.93 -8.63
N ILE A 192 -16.68 -7.28 -8.52
CA ILE A 192 -15.42 -7.84 -9.02
C ILE A 192 -15.08 -9.14 -8.30
N MET A 193 -15.17 -9.15 -6.97
CA MET A 193 -14.83 -10.33 -6.16
C MET A 193 -15.80 -11.50 -6.40
N TYR A 194 -17.07 -11.21 -6.66
CA TYR A 194 -18.07 -12.23 -6.97
C TYR A 194 -17.86 -12.87 -8.35
N ASN A 195 -17.57 -12.05 -9.37
CA ASN A 195 -17.44 -12.51 -10.75
C ASN A 195 -16.04 -13.02 -11.11
N ASN A 196 -15.06 -12.92 -10.19
CA ASN A 196 -13.68 -13.33 -10.41
C ASN A 196 -13.10 -14.07 -9.21
N GLU A 197 -13.12 -15.39 -9.25
CA GLU A 197 -12.56 -16.27 -8.22
C GLU A 197 -11.03 -16.12 -8.04
N GLY A 198 -10.34 -15.52 -9.02
CA GLY A 198 -8.89 -15.25 -8.96
C GLY A 198 -8.53 -14.08 -8.07
N VAL A 199 -9.46 -13.17 -7.74
CA VAL A 199 -9.23 -11.99 -6.92
C VAL A 199 -9.38 -12.35 -5.44
N ARG A 200 -8.31 -12.22 -4.70
CA ARG A 200 -8.29 -12.48 -3.25
C ARG A 200 -8.32 -11.17 -2.47
N PRO A 201 -8.86 -11.14 -1.24
CA PRO A 201 -8.89 -9.94 -0.41
C PRO A 201 -7.52 -9.25 -0.24
N ARG A 202 -6.43 -10.02 -0.21
CA ARG A 202 -5.05 -9.48 -0.10
C ARG A 202 -4.56 -8.79 -1.37
N ASP A 203 -5.19 -9.03 -2.51
CA ASP A 203 -4.84 -8.45 -3.81
C ASP A 203 -5.49 -7.07 -3.98
N VAL A 204 -6.35 -6.67 -3.02
CA VAL A 204 -7.12 -5.42 -3.00
C VAL A 204 -6.60 -4.48 -1.92
N LEU A 205 -6.42 -3.21 -2.27
CA LEU A 205 -6.17 -2.11 -1.35
C LEU A 205 -7.36 -1.16 -1.40
N VAL A 206 -7.97 -0.89 -0.24
CA VAL A 206 -9.03 0.13 -0.10
C VAL A 206 -8.50 1.27 0.76
N ILE A 207 -8.36 2.45 0.17
CA ILE A 207 -7.95 3.66 0.88
C ILE A 207 -9.16 4.51 1.22
N THR A 208 -9.24 4.89 2.47
CA THR A 208 -10.35 5.64 3.07
C THR A 208 -9.84 6.92 3.74
N PRO A 209 -10.72 7.93 3.92
CA PRO A 209 -10.29 9.21 4.47
C PRO A 209 -9.91 9.16 5.95
N SER A 210 -10.44 8.22 6.75
CA SER A 210 -10.19 8.15 8.18
C SER A 210 -10.49 6.76 8.78
N ASP A 211 -9.91 6.47 9.96
CA ASP A 211 -10.15 5.23 10.68
C ASP A 211 -11.59 5.09 11.20
N SER A 212 -12.26 6.18 11.52
CA SER A 212 -13.69 6.17 11.88
C SER A 212 -14.59 5.78 10.70
N PHE A 213 -14.16 6.09 9.49
CA PHE A 213 -14.83 5.68 8.26
C PHE A 213 -14.60 4.19 7.96
N ASN A 214 -13.45 3.64 8.36
CA ASN A 214 -13.19 2.21 8.28
C ASN A 214 -14.23 1.40 9.05
N ALA A 215 -14.59 1.83 10.27
CA ALA A 215 -15.62 1.16 11.08
C ALA A 215 -17.01 1.14 10.40
N PHE A 216 -17.34 2.20 9.66
CA PHE A 216 -18.57 2.25 8.85
C PHE A 216 -18.52 1.26 7.67
N ILE A 217 -17.38 1.17 6.99
CA ILE A 217 -17.20 0.19 5.91
C ILE A 217 -17.24 -1.23 6.44
N ASP A 218 -16.67 -1.50 7.62
CA ASP A 218 -16.71 -2.82 8.25
C ASP A 218 -18.14 -3.30 8.52
N GLU A 219 -19.04 -2.40 8.90
CA GLU A 219 -20.47 -2.71 9.07
C GLU A 219 -21.12 -3.08 7.73
N LEU A 220 -20.81 -2.36 6.65
CA LEU A 220 -21.32 -2.63 5.31
C LEU A 220 -20.68 -3.87 4.67
N SER A 221 -19.45 -4.19 5.02
CA SER A 221 -18.70 -5.30 4.45
C SER A 221 -19.39 -6.65 4.66
N THR A 222 -20.08 -6.82 5.78
CA THR A 222 -20.83 -8.03 6.08
C THR A 222 -22.01 -8.21 5.10
N VAL A 223 -22.69 -7.13 4.74
CA VAL A 223 -23.83 -7.17 3.79
C VAL A 223 -23.35 -7.46 2.37
N LEU A 224 -22.17 -6.96 2.01
CA LEU A 224 -21.58 -7.05 0.67
C LEU A 224 -20.58 -8.20 0.52
N GLU A 225 -20.42 -9.05 1.55
CA GLU A 225 -19.49 -10.18 1.57
C GLU A 225 -18.01 -9.76 1.41
N LEU A 226 -17.64 -8.65 2.02
CA LEU A 226 -16.30 -8.03 1.95
C LEU A 226 -15.51 -8.14 3.28
N GLU A 227 -15.91 -8.99 4.23
CA GLU A 227 -15.37 -9.03 5.61
C GLU A 227 -13.86 -9.28 5.68
N LYS A 228 -13.26 -9.81 4.61
CA LYS A 228 -11.82 -10.10 4.53
C LYS A 228 -11.01 -9.00 3.86
N VAL A 229 -11.67 -7.98 3.31
CA VAL A 229 -11.00 -6.86 2.66
C VAL A 229 -10.60 -5.86 3.72
N LYS A 230 -9.32 -5.54 3.78
CA LYS A 230 -8.78 -4.56 4.73
C LYS A 230 -8.83 -3.15 4.16
N THR A 231 -9.36 -2.23 4.94
CA THR A 231 -9.32 -0.80 4.66
C THR A 231 -8.09 -0.17 5.33
N SER A 232 -7.58 0.91 4.77
CA SER A 232 -6.42 1.63 5.31
C SER A 232 -6.54 3.13 5.01
N THR A 233 -6.04 3.97 5.89
CA THR A 233 -5.79 5.37 5.54
C THR A 233 -4.51 5.46 4.70
N ILE A 234 -4.35 6.53 3.92
CA ILE A 234 -3.13 6.74 3.11
C ILE A 234 -1.86 6.81 3.99
N GLU A 235 -1.95 7.40 5.17
CA GLU A 235 -0.85 7.45 6.14
C GLU A 235 -0.48 6.05 6.62
N SER A 236 -1.48 5.26 7.04
CA SER A 236 -1.27 3.89 7.51
C SER A 236 -0.68 3.01 6.41
N TYR A 237 -1.09 3.19 5.16
CA TYR A 237 -0.52 2.48 4.02
C TYR A 237 0.95 2.82 3.82
N PHE A 238 1.34 4.10 3.81
CA PHE A 238 2.75 4.49 3.69
C PHE A 238 3.59 3.98 4.87
N THR A 239 3.05 4.04 6.08
CA THR A 239 3.73 3.50 7.27
C THR A 239 3.95 1.99 7.15
N ALA A 240 2.97 1.25 6.60
CA ALA A 240 3.11 -0.19 6.34
C ALA A 240 4.17 -0.50 5.28
N LEU A 241 4.24 0.28 4.18
CA LEU A 241 5.30 0.17 3.17
C LEU A 241 6.68 0.36 3.79
N LEU A 242 6.85 1.37 4.64
CA LEU A 242 8.10 1.64 5.35
C LEU A 242 8.47 0.52 6.30
N SER A 243 7.50 -0.01 7.04
CA SER A 243 7.71 -1.15 7.94
C SER A 243 8.17 -2.40 7.18
N GLY A 244 7.62 -2.64 5.99
CA GLY A 244 8.08 -3.69 5.09
C GLY A 244 9.54 -3.56 4.65
N GLN A 245 10.09 -2.34 4.67
CA GLN A 245 11.50 -2.04 4.42
C GLN A 245 12.36 -1.96 5.71
N GLY A 246 11.80 -2.31 6.85
CA GLY A 246 12.49 -2.20 8.15
C GLY A 246 12.56 -0.78 8.72
N ILE A 247 11.78 0.16 8.19
CA ILE A 247 11.67 1.54 8.68
C ILE A 247 10.43 1.67 9.58
N ASN A 248 10.61 1.50 10.88
CA ASN A 248 9.51 1.59 11.84
C ASN A 248 9.40 3.02 12.38
N ILE A 249 8.38 3.78 11.95
CA ILE A 249 8.16 5.18 12.35
C ILE A 249 6.82 5.40 13.06
N GLU A 250 5.89 4.46 13.04
CA GLU A 250 4.50 4.62 13.50
C GLU A 250 4.42 5.14 14.94
N GLY A 251 5.08 4.52 15.90
CA GLY A 251 5.11 4.95 17.30
C GLY A 251 5.92 6.23 17.58
N ARG A 252 6.51 6.86 16.54
CA ARG A 252 7.35 8.04 16.62
C ARG A 252 6.75 9.26 15.93
N ILE A 253 5.59 9.08 15.27
CA ILE A 253 4.90 10.16 14.55
C ILE A 253 4.19 11.07 15.58
N GLU A 254 4.53 12.35 15.55
CA GLU A 254 3.88 13.39 16.34
C GLU A 254 2.55 13.80 15.67
N ARG A 255 1.44 13.53 16.34
CA ARG A 255 0.09 13.86 15.88
C ARG A 255 -0.59 14.97 16.66
N SER A 256 -0.04 15.32 17.82
CA SER A 256 -0.60 16.37 18.67
C SER A 256 -0.24 17.78 18.19
N GLU A 257 0.88 17.93 17.48
CA GLU A 257 1.34 19.17 16.89
C GLU A 257 1.33 19.08 15.36
N ARG A 258 0.75 20.08 14.71
CA ARG A 258 0.72 20.18 13.26
C ARG A 258 1.84 21.12 12.79
N PRO A 259 2.64 20.73 11.79
CA PRO A 259 3.58 21.65 11.16
C PRO A 259 2.88 22.85 10.50
N PRO A 260 3.59 23.97 10.29
CA PRO A 260 3.05 25.13 9.57
C PRO A 260 2.46 24.71 8.20
N GLU A 261 1.36 25.34 7.80
CA GLU A 261 0.68 25.01 6.52
C GLU A 261 1.58 25.23 5.31
N GLU A 262 2.44 26.23 5.34
CA GLU A 262 3.41 26.52 4.28
C GLU A 262 4.41 25.37 4.09
N TYR A 263 4.83 24.73 5.18
CA TYR A 263 5.69 23.53 5.12
C TYR A 263 4.94 22.35 4.51
N LEU A 264 3.70 22.12 4.93
CA LEU A 264 2.87 21.05 4.40
C LEU A 264 2.55 21.28 2.91
N ALA A 265 2.22 22.52 2.54
CA ALA A 265 2.00 22.89 1.15
C ALA A 265 3.24 22.61 0.27
N TYR A 266 4.43 22.89 0.78
CA TYR A 266 5.68 22.57 0.08
C TYR A 266 5.90 21.05 -0.03
N ILE A 267 5.79 20.28 1.09
CA ILE A 267 6.07 18.84 1.09
C ILE A 267 5.14 18.06 0.16
N TYR A 268 3.88 18.46 0.04
CA TYR A 268 2.91 17.82 -0.84
C TYR A 268 2.89 18.36 -2.28
N SER A 269 3.69 19.40 -2.57
CA SER A 269 3.74 20.04 -3.89
C SER A 269 4.66 19.31 -4.88
N GLU A 270 4.42 19.55 -6.16
CA GLU A 270 5.32 19.19 -7.26
C GLU A 270 6.73 19.78 -7.08
N SER A 271 6.83 20.99 -6.52
CA SER A 271 8.11 21.63 -6.24
C SER A 271 9.00 20.81 -5.32
N TYR A 272 8.43 20.12 -4.32
CA TYR A 272 9.19 19.22 -3.45
C TYR A 272 9.70 18.00 -4.21
N ILE A 273 8.89 17.41 -5.08
CA ILE A 273 9.27 16.27 -5.91
C ILE A 273 10.46 16.66 -6.80
N LEU A 274 10.40 17.81 -7.45
CA LEU A 274 11.48 18.33 -8.29
C LEU A 274 12.76 18.63 -7.49
N ASP A 275 12.63 19.15 -6.28
CA ASP A 275 13.78 19.41 -5.41
C ASP A 275 14.44 18.11 -4.95
N VAL A 276 13.65 17.07 -4.66
CA VAL A 276 14.14 15.71 -4.38
C VAL A 276 14.93 15.18 -5.57
N GLU A 277 14.38 15.25 -6.78
CA GLU A 277 15.03 14.77 -8.01
C GLU A 277 16.33 15.50 -8.29
N LYS A 278 16.34 16.84 -8.24
CA LYS A 278 17.54 17.65 -8.42
C LYS A 278 18.63 17.31 -7.39
N ARG A 279 18.22 17.08 -6.15
CA ARG A 279 19.19 16.75 -5.08
C ARG A 279 19.77 15.35 -5.26
N LEU A 280 18.93 14.38 -5.63
CA LEU A 280 19.37 13.03 -5.94
C LEU A 280 20.38 13.04 -7.09
N ALA A 281 20.03 13.70 -8.20
CA ALA A 281 20.90 13.82 -9.36
C ALA A 281 22.24 14.48 -8.99
N LYS A 282 22.21 15.62 -8.28
CA LYS A 282 23.42 16.32 -7.89
C LYS A 282 24.37 15.46 -7.04
N ILE A 283 23.84 14.73 -6.05
CA ILE A 283 24.67 13.88 -5.19
C ILE A 283 25.16 12.66 -5.97
N TYR A 284 24.31 12.06 -6.79
CA TYR A 284 24.67 10.93 -7.63
C TYR A 284 25.78 11.30 -8.62
N ASP A 285 25.65 12.43 -9.34
CA ASP A 285 26.64 12.89 -10.30
C ASP A 285 27.96 13.23 -9.60
N GLY A 286 27.91 13.84 -8.42
CA GLY A 286 29.09 14.12 -7.61
C GLY A 286 29.82 12.84 -7.18
N VAL A 287 29.08 11.86 -6.64
CA VAL A 287 29.64 10.56 -6.24
C VAL A 287 30.22 9.81 -7.43
N ARG A 288 29.49 9.80 -8.55
CA ARG A 288 29.94 9.12 -9.78
C ARG A 288 31.13 9.81 -10.40
N GLY A 289 31.15 11.14 -10.37
CA GLY A 289 32.29 11.97 -10.85
C GLY A 289 33.60 11.68 -10.12
N MET A 290 33.54 11.31 -8.85
CA MET A 290 34.74 10.91 -8.08
C MET A 290 35.42 9.68 -8.72
N PHE A 291 34.66 8.65 -9.06
CA PHE A 291 35.20 7.44 -9.72
C PHE A 291 35.68 7.70 -11.15
N ALA A 292 35.29 8.81 -11.77
CA ALA A 292 35.75 9.25 -13.08
C ALA A 292 36.93 10.22 -13.00
N ALA A 293 37.27 10.76 -11.83
CA ALA A 293 38.43 11.64 -11.65
C ALA A 293 39.75 10.92 -11.95
N GLU A 294 40.73 11.64 -12.51
CA GLU A 294 41.99 11.06 -13.00
C GLU A 294 42.73 10.30 -11.89
N GLU A 295 42.88 10.93 -10.71
CA GLU A 295 43.54 10.32 -9.56
C GLU A 295 42.85 9.01 -9.09
N CYS A 296 41.52 9.03 -8.98
CA CYS A 296 40.75 7.82 -8.64
C CYS A 296 40.81 6.77 -9.73
N ARG A 297 40.90 7.17 -11.00
CA ARG A 297 40.99 6.25 -12.15
C ARG A 297 42.31 5.52 -12.16
N GLU A 298 43.43 6.23 -11.95
CA GLU A 298 44.77 5.63 -11.89
C GLU A 298 44.89 4.60 -10.76
N MET A 299 44.46 4.97 -9.56
CA MET A 299 44.44 4.04 -8.43
C MET A 299 43.46 2.87 -8.60
N ALA A 300 42.31 3.12 -9.23
CA ALA A 300 41.37 2.04 -9.59
C ALA A 300 41.96 1.07 -10.61
N ASP A 301 42.76 1.56 -11.59
CA ASP A 301 43.46 0.73 -12.56
C ASP A 301 44.52 -0.14 -11.89
N GLU A 302 45.26 0.40 -10.91
CA GLU A 302 46.18 -0.36 -10.08
C GLU A 302 45.50 -1.47 -9.29
N VAL A 303 44.37 -1.16 -8.61
CA VAL A 303 43.54 -2.15 -7.87
C VAL A 303 43.01 -3.22 -8.85
N LEU A 304 42.56 -2.84 -10.05
CA LEU A 304 42.07 -3.77 -11.08
C LEU A 304 43.20 -4.69 -11.59
N GLU A 305 44.39 -4.17 -11.81
CA GLU A 305 45.53 -4.96 -12.23
C GLU A 305 45.92 -5.98 -11.18
N HIS A 306 46.01 -5.57 -9.92
CA HIS A 306 46.27 -6.45 -8.80
C HIS A 306 45.14 -7.45 -8.58
N GLY A 307 43.89 -7.03 -8.74
CA GLY A 307 42.70 -7.89 -8.64
C GLY A 307 42.66 -8.99 -9.69
N ARG A 308 43.14 -8.74 -10.92
CA ARG A 308 43.28 -9.77 -11.96
C ARG A 308 44.32 -10.82 -11.60
N ARG A 309 45.40 -10.43 -10.91
CA ARG A 309 46.48 -11.33 -10.44
C ARG A 309 46.02 -12.14 -9.19
N GLN A 310 45.11 -11.66 -8.42
CA GLN A 310 44.68 -12.28 -7.12
C GLN A 310 44.21 -13.72 -7.29
N THR A 311 43.48 -14.06 -8.35
CA THR A 311 42.97 -15.41 -8.59
C THR A 311 44.12 -16.40 -8.74
N VAL A 312 45.16 -16.00 -9.45
CA VAL A 312 46.37 -16.79 -9.63
C VAL A 312 47.12 -16.95 -8.31
N LEU A 313 47.25 -15.87 -7.55
CA LEU A 313 47.86 -15.89 -6.20
C LEU A 313 47.09 -16.76 -5.22
N TYR A 314 45.78 -16.66 -5.21
CA TYR A 314 44.92 -17.49 -4.35
C TYR A 314 45.05 -18.97 -4.70
N GLU A 315 45.02 -19.36 -5.98
CA GLU A 315 45.22 -20.73 -6.40
C GLU A 315 46.66 -21.23 -6.09
N LYS A 316 47.66 -20.39 -6.21
CA LYS A 316 49.03 -20.73 -5.80
C LYS A 316 49.09 -21.04 -4.29
N ILE A 317 48.51 -20.20 -3.44
CA ILE A 317 48.44 -20.41 -1.97
C ILE A 317 47.62 -21.65 -1.63
N LYS A 318 46.50 -21.85 -2.33
CA LYS A 318 45.63 -23.03 -2.13
C LYS A 318 46.34 -24.33 -2.53
N ASN A 319 47.08 -24.31 -3.62
CA ASN A 319 47.79 -25.46 -4.16
C ASN A 319 49.13 -25.69 -3.49
N ALA A 320 49.76 -24.67 -2.90
CA ALA A 320 51.06 -24.76 -2.23
C ALA A 320 51.08 -25.74 -1.04
N GLY A 321 49.90 -26.21 -0.59
CA GLY A 321 49.80 -27.38 0.29
C GLY A 321 50.70 -27.37 1.52
N LEU A 322 51.07 -26.20 2.08
CA LEU A 322 51.81 -26.14 3.35
C LEU A 322 50.94 -26.72 4.46
N ARG A 323 50.97 -28.03 4.52
CA ARG A 323 50.49 -28.76 5.67
C ARG A 323 51.38 -28.36 6.83
N VAL A 324 50.84 -27.90 7.92
CA VAL A 324 51.60 -27.73 9.16
C VAL A 324 52.10 -29.10 9.58
N ARG A 325 53.31 -29.46 9.14
CA ARG A 325 53.94 -30.73 9.43
C ARG A 325 54.60 -30.60 10.78
N ARG A 326 53.98 -31.17 11.80
CA ARG A 326 54.58 -31.28 13.13
C ARG A 326 55.62 -32.40 13.08
N CYS A 327 56.91 -32.01 13.07
CA CYS A 327 57.99 -32.97 13.15
C CYS A 327 58.25 -33.37 14.62
N VAL A 328 58.15 -34.65 14.92
CA VAL A 328 58.58 -35.22 16.21
C VAL A 328 59.53 -36.33 15.87
N LEU A 329 60.81 -36.18 16.29
CA LEU A 329 61.85 -37.20 16.22
C LEU A 329 61.97 -37.90 14.86
N GLY A 330 62.14 -37.12 13.76
CA GLY A 330 62.44 -37.66 12.43
C GLY A 330 61.24 -38.19 11.63
N GLU A 331 60.05 -38.29 12.17
CA GLU A 331 58.83 -38.60 11.44
C GLU A 331 57.97 -37.38 11.22
N ILE A 332 57.58 -37.15 9.97
CA ILE A 332 56.59 -36.13 9.64
C ILE A 332 55.20 -36.69 9.87
N LYS A 333 54.56 -36.32 10.99
CA LYS A 333 53.16 -36.62 11.18
C LYS A 333 52.29 -35.56 10.47
N GLU A 334 51.63 -35.98 9.41
CA GLU A 334 50.58 -35.17 8.77
C GLU A 334 49.39 -35.07 9.74
N LYS A 335 48.97 -33.88 10.08
CA LYS A 335 47.70 -33.67 10.76
C LYS A 335 46.61 -33.75 9.67
N GLU A 336 45.73 -34.77 9.75
CA GLU A 336 44.61 -34.94 8.84
C GLU A 336 43.76 -33.63 8.84
N GLY A 337 43.46 -33.10 7.63
CA GLY A 337 42.73 -31.87 7.45
C GLY A 337 43.51 -30.73 6.82
N GLY A 338 44.60 -31.03 6.14
CA GLY A 338 45.57 -30.06 5.60
C GLY A 338 45.15 -29.26 4.39
N GLY A 339 44.63 -28.10 4.65
CA GLY A 339 44.84 -26.91 3.82
C GLY A 339 45.63 -25.92 4.64
N LEU A 340 46.36 -24.98 4.01
CA LEU A 340 46.98 -23.88 4.72
C LEU A 340 46.04 -23.34 5.76
N TYR A 341 46.47 -23.24 7.01
CA TYR A 341 45.70 -22.70 8.13
C TYR A 341 45.13 -21.29 7.83
N TYR A 342 45.72 -20.62 6.86
CA TYR A 342 45.42 -19.27 6.36
C TYR A 342 44.31 -19.19 5.30
N THR A 343 43.89 -20.30 4.69
CA THR A 343 43.00 -20.24 3.51
C THR A 343 41.64 -19.64 3.78
N LYS A 344 41.05 -19.87 4.98
CA LYS A 344 39.72 -19.30 5.31
C LYS A 344 39.72 -17.77 5.50
N PRO A 345 40.62 -17.18 6.31
CA PRO A 345 40.72 -15.73 6.44
C PRO A 345 41.05 -15.04 5.09
N PHE A 346 42.02 -15.53 4.36
CA PHE A 346 42.38 -14.99 3.04
C PHE A 346 41.24 -15.11 2.04
N ARG A 347 40.53 -16.23 1.97
CA ARG A 347 39.41 -16.40 1.06
C ARG A 347 38.37 -15.30 1.23
N LYS A 348 38.09 -14.87 2.46
CA LYS A 348 37.16 -13.79 2.72
C LYS A 348 37.70 -12.44 2.24
N LEU A 349 38.98 -12.16 2.41
CA LEU A 349 39.62 -10.94 1.90
C LEU A 349 39.64 -10.92 0.36
N PHE A 350 39.94 -12.05 -0.27
CA PHE A 350 39.91 -12.18 -1.72
C PHE A 350 38.50 -11.98 -2.31
N ASN A 351 37.47 -12.49 -1.65
CA ASN A 351 36.09 -12.22 -2.07
C ASN A 351 35.79 -10.71 -1.98
N CYS A 352 36.28 -10.03 -0.95
CA CYS A 352 36.10 -8.57 -0.84
C CYS A 352 36.84 -7.82 -1.93
N VAL A 353 38.04 -8.27 -2.36
CA VAL A 353 38.74 -7.66 -3.51
C VAL A 353 37.98 -7.93 -4.81
N ALA A 354 37.39 -9.11 -4.97
CA ALA A 354 36.53 -9.40 -6.13
C ALA A 354 35.31 -8.47 -6.17
N ASP A 355 34.64 -8.23 -5.06
CA ASP A 355 33.48 -7.28 -4.96
C ASP A 355 33.94 -5.86 -5.35
N ILE A 356 35.14 -5.44 -4.94
CA ILE A 356 35.69 -4.13 -5.28
C ILE A 356 35.99 -4.02 -6.77
N THR A 357 36.68 -5.01 -7.35
CA THR A 357 37.04 -5.04 -8.78
C THR A 357 35.80 -5.11 -9.64
N GLU A 358 34.82 -5.92 -9.28
CA GLU A 358 33.53 -5.97 -9.96
C GLU A 358 32.81 -4.61 -9.97
N PHE A 359 32.74 -3.91 -8.85
CA PHE A 359 32.17 -2.56 -8.81
C PHE A 359 32.90 -1.59 -9.73
N LEU A 360 34.24 -1.59 -9.71
CA LEU A 360 35.03 -0.69 -10.53
C LEU A 360 34.85 -0.98 -12.04
N GLU A 361 34.79 -2.24 -12.45
CA GLU A 361 34.50 -2.63 -13.81
C GLU A 361 33.11 -2.25 -14.26
N LEU A 362 32.07 -2.59 -13.45
CA LEU A 362 30.69 -2.24 -13.72
C LEU A 362 30.45 -0.72 -13.80
N SER A 363 31.17 0.07 -12.97
CA SER A 363 31.04 1.53 -13.00
C SER A 363 31.47 2.15 -14.34
N ARG A 364 32.28 1.44 -15.14
CA ARG A 364 32.80 1.89 -16.42
C ARG A 364 32.01 1.36 -17.63
N THR A 365 31.40 0.17 -17.51
CA THR A 365 30.89 -0.59 -18.66
C THR A 365 29.41 -0.90 -18.61
N ASP A 366 28.79 -0.92 -17.42
CA ASP A 366 27.39 -1.36 -17.24
C ASP A 366 26.41 -0.19 -17.22
N GLU A 367 25.53 -0.12 -18.23
CA GLU A 367 24.49 0.90 -18.32
C GLU A 367 23.52 0.89 -17.13
N ARG A 368 23.35 -0.24 -16.45
CA ARG A 368 22.50 -0.34 -15.24
C ARG A 368 23.02 0.52 -14.10
N MET A 369 24.33 0.87 -14.11
CA MET A 369 24.92 1.82 -13.17
C MET A 369 24.33 3.23 -13.31
N ASN A 370 23.57 3.53 -14.37
CA ASN A 370 22.79 4.78 -14.50
C ASN A 370 21.51 4.79 -13.67
N THR A 371 21.14 3.66 -13.07
CA THR A 371 19.94 3.53 -12.20
C THR A 371 20.36 3.66 -10.74
N TYR A 372 19.74 4.59 -10.00
CA TYR A 372 20.09 4.87 -8.59
C TYR A 372 20.09 3.61 -7.71
N SER A 373 19.03 2.80 -7.77
CA SER A 373 18.91 1.60 -6.94
C SER A 373 20.01 0.57 -7.21
N TYR A 374 20.38 0.39 -8.47
CA TYR A 374 21.45 -0.53 -8.86
C TYR A 374 22.80 0.03 -8.41
N PHE A 375 23.09 1.29 -8.75
CA PHE A 375 24.34 1.96 -8.38
C PHE A 375 24.59 1.95 -6.87
N TYR A 376 23.61 2.40 -6.06
CA TYR A 376 23.81 2.45 -4.61
C TYR A 376 23.89 1.06 -3.98
N ARG A 377 23.22 0.06 -4.51
CA ARG A 377 23.39 -1.33 -4.05
C ARG A 377 24.81 -1.84 -4.30
N GLN A 378 25.37 -1.61 -5.48
CA GLN A 378 26.75 -1.97 -5.80
C GLN A 378 27.75 -1.17 -4.97
N LEU A 379 27.52 0.13 -4.81
CA LEU A 379 28.34 0.99 -3.97
C LEU A 379 28.36 0.55 -2.49
N LEU A 380 27.23 0.08 -1.96
CA LEU A 380 27.18 -0.47 -0.60
C LEU A 380 27.99 -1.77 -0.48
N SER A 381 27.95 -2.67 -1.47
CA SER A 381 28.78 -3.88 -1.50
C SER A 381 30.26 -3.51 -1.53
N PHE A 382 30.63 -2.62 -2.40
CA PHE A 382 31.98 -2.05 -2.50
C PHE A 382 32.48 -1.49 -1.16
N TYR A 383 31.70 -0.65 -0.46
CA TYR A 383 32.10 -0.11 0.84
C TYR A 383 32.16 -1.14 1.96
N LYS A 384 31.29 -2.18 1.92
CA LYS A 384 31.39 -3.31 2.86
C LYS A 384 32.70 -4.06 2.67
N ALA A 385 33.08 -4.30 1.43
CA ALA A 385 34.33 -4.95 1.09
C ALA A 385 35.54 -4.12 1.53
N LEU A 386 35.57 -2.82 1.21
CA LEU A 386 36.63 -1.88 1.66
C LEU A 386 36.78 -1.88 3.19
N ARG A 387 35.69 -1.73 3.92
CA ARG A 387 35.72 -1.74 5.40
C ARG A 387 36.24 -3.06 5.97
N HIS A 388 35.92 -4.18 5.32
CA HIS A 388 36.38 -5.48 5.75
C HIS A 388 37.88 -5.64 5.55
N ILE A 389 38.41 -5.27 4.38
CA ILE A 389 39.85 -5.28 4.07
C ILE A 389 40.59 -4.38 5.06
N ARG A 390 40.20 -3.11 5.17
CA ARG A 390 40.85 -2.14 6.08
C ARG A 390 40.89 -2.58 7.53
N ARG A 391 39.91 -3.32 8.01
CA ARG A 391 39.84 -3.78 9.41
C ARG A 391 40.64 -5.04 9.68
N HIS A 392 40.85 -5.90 8.69
CA HIS A 392 41.34 -7.25 8.94
C HIS A 392 42.61 -7.64 8.15
N SER A 393 42.91 -6.98 7.03
CA SER A 393 43.99 -7.39 6.15
C SER A 393 45.37 -7.38 6.80
N GLU A 394 45.72 -6.27 7.47
CA GLU A 394 47.01 -6.11 8.13
C GLU A 394 47.25 -7.22 9.18
N LYS A 395 46.29 -7.45 10.06
CA LYS A 395 46.40 -8.49 11.08
C LYS A 395 46.50 -9.89 10.46
N ILE A 396 45.67 -10.21 9.47
CA ILE A 396 45.72 -11.54 8.80
C ILE A 396 47.04 -11.79 8.10
N CYS A 397 47.61 -10.79 7.43
CA CYS A 397 48.90 -10.91 6.78
C CYS A 397 50.04 -11.02 7.82
N ALA A 398 50.02 -10.21 8.87
CA ALA A 398 51.01 -10.26 9.93
C ALA A 398 51.01 -11.61 10.67
N ASP A 399 49.82 -12.11 11.04
CA ASP A 399 49.68 -13.43 11.68
C ASP A 399 50.22 -14.54 10.77
N ALA A 400 49.94 -14.49 9.46
CA ALA A 400 50.41 -15.46 8.49
C ALA A 400 51.95 -15.44 8.34
N ILE A 401 52.52 -14.26 8.29
CA ILE A 401 54.01 -14.12 8.20
C ILE A 401 54.67 -14.61 9.49
N ALA A 402 54.10 -14.30 10.67
CA ALA A 402 54.60 -14.75 11.94
C ALA A 402 54.59 -16.30 12.07
N ASP A 403 53.48 -16.89 11.63
CA ASP A 403 53.37 -18.36 11.64
C ASP A 403 54.32 -19.05 10.66
N LEU A 404 54.58 -18.47 9.47
CA LEU A 404 55.56 -18.97 8.54
C LEU A 404 57.00 -18.82 9.07
N ALA A 405 57.30 -17.71 9.73
CA ALA A 405 58.58 -17.48 10.40
C ALA A 405 58.83 -18.49 11.54
N ALA A 406 57.79 -18.77 12.34
CA ALA A 406 57.86 -19.77 13.40
C ALA A 406 58.09 -21.19 12.86
N LEU A 407 57.45 -21.48 11.73
CA LEU A 407 57.67 -22.78 11.03
C LEU A 407 59.09 -22.88 10.43
N ASP A 408 59.62 -21.81 9.86
CA ASP A 408 60.98 -21.70 9.33
C ASP A 408 62.01 -21.96 10.44
N ALA A 409 61.87 -21.31 11.57
CA ALA A 409 62.74 -21.50 12.77
C ALA A 409 62.67 -22.93 13.32
N ALA A 410 61.46 -23.55 13.32
CA ALA A 410 61.32 -24.96 13.72
C ALA A 410 62.01 -25.93 12.76
N VAL A 411 61.92 -25.66 11.45
CA VAL A 411 62.63 -26.46 10.43
C VAL A 411 64.14 -26.29 10.52
N ASP A 412 64.67 -25.12 10.78
CA ASP A 412 66.10 -24.86 11.01
C ASP A 412 66.61 -25.63 12.24
N LYS A 413 65.87 -25.66 13.33
CA LYS A 413 66.21 -26.41 14.52
C LYS A 413 66.28 -27.92 14.21
N GLU A 414 65.28 -28.44 13.46
CA GLU A 414 65.30 -29.86 13.06
C GLU A 414 66.48 -30.21 12.13
N ILE A 415 66.82 -29.35 11.19
CA ILE A 415 67.98 -29.55 10.32
C ILE A 415 69.24 -29.59 11.20
N SER A 416 69.38 -28.71 12.18
CA SER A 416 70.49 -28.68 13.09
C SER A 416 70.61 -29.98 13.92
N ASP A 417 69.45 -30.42 14.50
CA ASP A 417 69.41 -31.63 15.30
C ASP A 417 69.72 -32.90 14.46
N LEU A 418 69.16 -33.03 13.28
CA LEU A 418 69.47 -34.12 12.33
C LEU A 418 70.92 -34.11 11.91
N SER A 419 71.53 -32.95 11.73
CA SER A 419 72.94 -32.80 11.38
C SER A 419 73.85 -33.23 12.53
N ARG A 420 73.52 -32.98 13.78
CA ARG A 420 74.23 -33.45 14.93
C ARG A 420 74.18 -34.96 15.11
N TYR A 421 73.01 -35.57 14.87
CA TYR A 421 72.84 -37.02 14.88
C TYR A 421 73.68 -37.68 13.78
N ARG A 422 73.73 -37.10 12.58
CA ARG A 422 74.51 -37.57 11.45
C ARG A 422 76.00 -37.69 11.76
N MET A 423 76.55 -36.77 12.59
CA MET A 423 77.97 -36.81 12.99
C MET A 423 78.29 -37.96 13.96
N ASN A 424 77.31 -38.53 14.63
CA ASN A 424 77.49 -39.53 15.70
C ASN A 424 77.20 -40.98 15.23
N ILE A 425 76.69 -41.18 13.96
CA ILE A 425 76.25 -42.48 13.46
C ILE A 425 76.99 -42.80 12.16
N GLY A 426 77.50 -44.04 12.00
CA GLY A 426 78.22 -44.48 10.81
C GLY A 426 77.39 -45.42 9.92
N GLY A 427 77.75 -45.50 8.60
CA GLY A 427 77.14 -46.47 7.70
C GLY A 427 75.85 -46.05 6.99
N THR A 428 74.99 -47.00 6.72
CA THR A 428 73.67 -46.82 6.00
C THR A 428 72.70 -45.85 6.61
N GLU A 429 72.75 -45.65 7.91
CA GLU A 429 71.89 -44.67 8.62
C GLU A 429 72.24 -43.22 8.23
N VAL A 430 73.46 -42.92 7.84
CA VAL A 430 73.92 -41.60 7.41
C VAL A 430 73.18 -41.17 6.13
N LEU A 431 72.92 -42.07 5.20
CA LEU A 431 72.17 -41.80 3.96
C LEU A 431 70.72 -41.43 4.27
N THR A 432 70.08 -42.15 5.19
CA THR A 432 68.68 -41.85 5.62
C THR A 432 68.55 -40.49 6.26
N TYR A 433 69.50 -40.08 7.09
CA TYR A 433 69.57 -38.75 7.68
C TYR A 433 69.81 -37.64 6.64
N ALA A 434 70.62 -37.93 5.63
CA ALA A 434 70.85 -37.00 4.52
C ALA A 434 69.60 -36.75 3.69
N GLU A 435 68.82 -37.77 3.39
CA GLU A 435 67.52 -37.65 2.70
C GLU A 435 66.51 -36.85 3.53
N ARG A 436 66.52 -37.06 4.83
CA ARG A 436 65.62 -36.28 5.75
C ARG A 436 65.99 -34.80 5.76
N ILE A 437 67.26 -34.43 5.79
CA ILE A 437 67.75 -33.06 5.71
C ILE A 437 67.36 -32.40 4.37
N GLU A 438 67.52 -33.10 3.26
CA GLU A 438 67.10 -32.57 1.97
C GLU A 438 65.57 -32.32 1.89
N LYS A 439 64.76 -33.22 2.42
CA LYS A 439 63.32 -32.97 2.52
C LYS A 439 62.97 -31.76 3.39
N ARG A 440 63.77 -31.45 4.46
CA ARG A 440 63.57 -30.24 5.26
C ARG A 440 64.03 -28.98 4.54
N ARG A 441 65.06 -29.03 3.72
CA ARG A 441 65.52 -27.92 2.87
C ARG A 441 64.49 -27.61 1.80
N ALA A 442 63.88 -28.63 1.19
CA ALA A 442 62.78 -28.41 0.25
C ALA A 442 61.58 -27.73 0.90
N LEU A 443 61.23 -28.12 2.15
CA LEU A 443 60.20 -27.48 2.91
C LEU A 443 60.52 -26.03 3.24
N LYS A 444 61.78 -25.69 3.54
CA LYS A 444 62.24 -24.33 3.76
C LYS A 444 62.06 -23.46 2.53
N HIS A 445 62.35 -23.98 1.35
CA HIS A 445 62.10 -23.28 0.07
C HIS A 445 60.60 -23.01 -0.18
N GLU A 446 59.73 -23.98 0.17
CA GLU A 446 58.28 -23.79 0.12
C GLU A 446 57.80 -22.69 1.10
N ILE A 447 58.35 -22.61 2.32
CA ILE A 447 58.03 -21.57 3.32
C ILE A 447 58.41 -20.19 2.78
N GLU A 448 59.60 -20.07 2.18
CA GLU A 448 60.12 -18.84 1.61
C GLU A 448 59.19 -18.31 0.47
N HIS A 449 58.81 -19.23 -0.46
CA HIS A 449 57.86 -18.88 -1.54
C HIS A 449 56.51 -18.43 -0.98
N ASN A 450 55.95 -19.10 0.02
CA ASN A 450 54.67 -18.72 0.64
C ASN A 450 54.77 -17.39 1.39
N SER A 451 55.90 -17.09 2.00
CA SER A 451 56.16 -15.78 2.61
C SER A 451 56.16 -14.67 1.56
N GLY A 452 56.73 -14.94 0.38
CA GLY A 452 56.66 -14.03 -0.76
C GLY A 452 55.21 -13.76 -1.22
N TYR A 453 54.41 -14.81 -1.38
CA TYR A 453 52.99 -14.66 -1.77
C TYR A 453 52.15 -13.88 -0.75
N VAL A 454 52.40 -14.10 0.56
CA VAL A 454 51.70 -13.34 1.59
C VAL A 454 52.07 -11.86 1.55
N ARG A 455 53.32 -11.51 1.24
CA ARG A 455 53.72 -10.11 1.04
C ARG A 455 53.07 -9.47 -0.18
N GLU A 456 53.07 -10.15 -1.34
CA GLU A 456 52.39 -9.66 -2.55
C GLU A 456 50.88 -9.40 -2.28
N ILE A 457 50.26 -10.25 -1.47
CA ILE A 457 48.85 -10.04 -1.04
C ILE A 457 48.74 -8.85 -0.12
N GLY A 458 49.71 -8.65 0.78
CA GLY A 458 49.75 -7.47 1.66
C GLY A 458 49.83 -6.18 0.85
N ASP A 459 50.64 -6.14 -0.19
CA ASP A 459 50.75 -5.00 -1.10
C ASP A 459 49.43 -4.70 -1.81
N LEU A 460 48.72 -5.73 -2.30
CA LEU A 460 47.37 -5.56 -2.86
C LEU A 460 46.40 -4.93 -1.88
N PHE A 461 46.38 -5.40 -0.65
CA PHE A 461 45.47 -4.86 0.36
C PHE A 461 45.85 -3.43 0.78
N SER A 462 47.15 -3.10 0.76
CA SER A 462 47.63 -1.73 0.95
C SER A 462 47.09 -0.81 -0.14
N ALA A 463 47.27 -1.17 -1.40
CA ALA A 463 46.75 -0.40 -2.55
C ALA A 463 45.21 -0.17 -2.46
N VAL A 464 44.47 -1.19 -2.03
CA VAL A 464 43.04 -1.04 -1.78
C VAL A 464 42.74 -0.05 -0.62
N CYS A 465 43.54 -0.04 0.43
CA CYS A 465 43.40 0.89 1.54
C CYS A 465 43.76 2.33 1.12
N ASP A 466 44.80 2.51 0.34
CA ASP A 466 45.22 3.82 -0.18
C ASP A 466 44.14 4.40 -1.11
N PHE A 467 43.57 3.57 -1.99
CA PHE A 467 42.42 3.94 -2.81
C PHE A 467 41.21 4.37 -1.96
N ALA A 468 40.92 3.63 -0.87
CA ALA A 468 39.85 3.99 0.04
C ALA A 468 40.09 5.35 0.71
N ASP A 469 41.31 5.74 1.00
CA ASP A 469 41.66 7.01 1.63
C ASP A 469 41.43 8.20 0.67
N VAL A 470 41.68 8.06 -0.61
CA VAL A 470 41.29 9.07 -1.62
C VAL A 470 39.81 9.29 -1.69
N LEU A 471 38.99 8.23 -1.60
CA LEU A 471 37.54 8.34 -1.59
C LEU A 471 36.98 9.09 -0.36
N HIS A 472 37.75 9.21 0.74
CA HIS A 472 37.33 9.95 1.94
C HIS A 472 37.31 11.47 1.75
N GLY A 473 37.85 12.01 0.66
CA GLY A 473 37.82 13.44 0.34
C GLY A 473 36.42 14.01 0.04
N GLU A 474 35.45 13.17 -0.36
CA GLU A 474 34.10 13.58 -0.71
C GLU A 474 33.08 13.26 0.42
N SER A 475 32.51 14.31 1.03
CA SER A 475 31.66 14.21 2.23
C SER A 475 30.40 13.35 2.03
N ASN A 476 29.76 13.43 0.86
CA ASN A 476 28.56 12.63 0.56
C ASN A 476 28.92 11.16 0.39
N LEU A 477 30.03 10.89 -0.26
CA LEU A 477 30.55 9.55 -0.48
C LEU A 477 30.88 8.87 0.85
N VAL A 478 31.54 9.61 1.76
CA VAL A 478 31.82 9.14 3.13
C VAL A 478 30.53 8.86 3.91
N ALA A 479 29.53 9.71 3.78
CA ALA A 479 28.24 9.52 4.46
C ALA A 479 27.52 8.28 3.93
N ILE A 480 27.46 8.08 2.62
CA ILE A 480 26.88 6.90 1.97
C ILE A 480 27.69 5.65 2.29
N GLY A 481 29.02 5.76 2.33
CA GLY A 481 29.92 4.67 2.72
C GLY A 481 29.72 4.14 4.15
N LYS A 482 29.09 4.93 5.04
CA LYS A 482 28.70 4.48 6.39
C LYS A 482 27.37 3.71 6.40
N CYS A 483 26.58 3.78 5.33
CA CYS A 483 25.32 3.07 5.23
C CYS A 483 25.55 1.56 5.16
N GLU A 484 24.67 0.79 5.78
CA GLU A 484 24.73 -0.68 5.78
C GLU A 484 23.68 -1.31 4.88
N SER A 485 22.65 -0.54 4.55
CA SER A 485 21.51 -0.99 3.75
C SER A 485 21.01 0.11 2.80
N SER A 486 20.20 -0.29 1.82
CA SER A 486 19.46 0.62 0.94
C SER A 486 18.55 1.58 1.72
N VAL A 487 18.02 1.11 2.85
CA VAL A 487 17.22 1.91 3.77
C VAL A 487 18.02 3.06 4.39
N ASP A 488 19.28 2.83 4.74
CA ASP A 488 20.14 3.88 5.30
C ASP A 488 20.50 4.92 4.24
N VAL A 489 20.69 4.50 2.99
CA VAL A 489 20.86 5.41 1.84
C VAL A 489 19.62 6.28 1.67
N ALA A 490 18.43 5.70 1.72
CA ALA A 490 17.17 6.47 1.64
C ALA A 490 17.02 7.44 2.81
N ARG A 491 17.37 7.04 4.02
CA ARG A 491 17.40 7.92 5.20
C ARG A 491 18.41 9.05 5.08
N PHE A 492 19.56 8.80 4.50
CA PHE A 492 20.55 9.84 4.22
C PHE A 492 19.96 10.90 3.29
N PHE A 493 19.43 10.51 2.13
CA PHE A 493 18.82 11.44 1.17
C PHE A 493 17.60 12.15 1.73
N TYR A 494 16.74 11.43 2.44
CA TYR A 494 15.62 12.04 3.16
C TYR A 494 16.09 13.11 4.15
N GLY A 495 17.14 12.82 4.94
CA GLY A 495 17.73 13.77 5.86
C GLY A 495 18.24 15.02 5.17
N GLU A 496 18.91 14.89 4.04
CA GLU A 496 19.45 16.01 3.27
C GLU A 496 18.37 16.90 2.61
N THR A 497 17.24 16.32 2.18
CA THR A 497 16.12 17.06 1.59
C THR A 497 15.23 17.69 2.66
N VAL A 498 14.78 16.91 3.64
CA VAL A 498 13.83 17.34 4.68
C VAL A 498 14.45 18.31 5.66
N LYS A 499 15.69 18.11 6.09
CA LYS A 499 16.38 19.07 6.99
C LYS A 499 16.45 20.47 6.40
N ARG A 500 16.68 20.56 5.08
CA ARG A 500 16.72 21.86 4.38
C ARG A 500 15.34 22.52 4.35
N ALA A 501 14.31 21.76 3.99
CA ALA A 501 12.93 22.23 4.00
C ALA A 501 12.50 22.68 5.40
N ARG A 502 12.77 21.88 6.44
CA ARG A 502 12.41 22.21 7.82
C ARG A 502 13.11 23.48 8.33
N ARG A 503 14.39 23.66 8.02
CA ARG A 503 15.11 24.90 8.37
C ARG A 503 14.48 26.13 7.70
N ARG A 504 14.05 25.99 6.44
CA ARG A 504 13.39 27.08 5.70
C ARG A 504 12.06 27.50 6.33
N PHE A 505 11.30 26.56 6.85
CA PHE A 505 9.96 26.78 7.40
C PHE A 505 9.90 26.76 8.95
N GLY A 506 11.05 26.73 9.64
CA GLY A 506 11.08 26.74 11.10
C GLY A 506 10.54 25.48 11.79
N VAL A 507 10.53 24.33 11.08
CA VAL A 507 10.01 23.06 11.61
C VAL A 507 11.10 22.30 12.37
N PRO A 508 10.83 21.72 13.56
CA PRO A 508 11.80 20.93 14.32
C PRO A 508 12.32 19.71 13.53
N VAL A 509 13.66 19.59 13.44
CA VAL A 509 14.30 18.51 12.65
C VAL A 509 14.19 17.14 13.35
N GLY A 510 14.08 17.09 14.67
CA GLY A 510 14.05 15.84 15.45
C GLY A 510 12.68 15.15 15.56
N LYS A 511 11.60 15.82 15.19
CA LYS A 511 10.24 15.27 15.24
C LYS A 511 9.86 14.64 13.89
N LEU A 512 9.06 13.58 13.91
CA LEU A 512 8.45 12.98 12.72
C LEU A 512 6.97 13.33 12.68
N TYR A 513 6.47 13.72 11.51
CA TYR A 513 5.08 14.07 11.28
C TYR A 513 4.44 13.09 10.27
N PRO A 514 3.12 13.03 10.12
CA PRO A 514 2.45 12.20 9.12
C PRO A 514 3.01 12.37 7.68
N SER A 515 3.34 13.60 7.30
CA SER A 515 3.97 13.91 6.01
C SER A 515 5.32 13.22 5.78
N ASP A 516 6.01 12.81 6.84
CA ASP A 516 7.31 12.15 6.72
C ASP A 516 7.18 10.71 6.23
N ALA A 517 6.05 10.04 6.50
CA ALA A 517 5.77 8.71 5.94
C ALA A 517 5.72 8.77 4.41
N TYR A 518 4.97 9.74 3.86
CA TYR A 518 4.94 10.01 2.44
C TYR A 518 6.32 10.39 1.88
N ALA A 519 7.01 11.34 2.51
CA ALA A 519 8.30 11.85 2.03
C ALA A 519 9.39 10.75 1.97
N LEU A 520 9.40 9.83 2.94
CA LEU A 520 10.29 8.67 2.94
C LEU A 520 9.93 7.66 1.84
N CYS A 521 8.63 7.37 1.66
CA CYS A 521 8.19 6.51 0.55
C CYS A 521 8.55 7.11 -0.81
N LEU A 522 8.32 8.42 -1.01
CA LEU A 522 8.71 9.13 -2.22
C LEU A 522 10.23 8.99 -2.47
N MET A 523 11.04 9.14 -1.43
CA MET A 523 12.48 9.00 -1.55
C MET A 523 12.88 7.58 -2.00
N LEU A 524 12.28 6.55 -1.42
CA LEU A 524 12.52 5.16 -1.82
C LEU A 524 12.12 4.91 -3.27
N CYS A 525 10.96 5.43 -3.69
CA CYS A 525 10.49 5.34 -5.08
C CYS A 525 11.45 6.05 -6.05
N LYS A 526 11.89 7.28 -5.72
CA LYS A 526 12.83 8.05 -6.57
C LYS A 526 14.22 7.42 -6.65
N LEU A 527 14.63 6.73 -5.61
CA LEU A 527 15.85 5.91 -5.65
C LEU A 527 15.67 4.60 -6.41
N GLY A 528 14.45 4.24 -6.83
CA GLY A 528 14.17 3.03 -7.62
C GLY A 528 14.09 1.75 -6.80
N TYR A 529 13.78 1.83 -5.51
CA TYR A 529 13.59 0.65 -4.67
C TYR A 529 12.21 0.04 -4.85
N ASP A 530 12.16 -1.28 -4.84
CA ASP A 530 10.92 -2.04 -4.90
C ASP A 530 10.24 -2.08 -3.53
N LEU A 531 9.03 -1.53 -3.45
CA LEU A 531 8.23 -1.47 -2.23
C LEU A 531 7.13 -2.53 -2.25
N SER A 532 6.80 -3.07 -1.09
CA SER A 532 5.74 -4.06 -0.88
C SER A 532 4.95 -3.75 0.40
N PRO A 533 3.68 -4.15 0.50
CA PRO A 533 2.94 -5.01 -0.44
C PRO A 533 2.48 -4.29 -1.70
N LYS A 534 2.34 -5.06 -2.81
CA LYS A 534 1.72 -4.62 -4.07
C LYS A 534 0.31 -5.19 -4.18
N HIS A 535 -0.57 -4.45 -4.82
CA HIS A 535 -1.96 -4.83 -4.98
C HIS A 535 -2.35 -4.83 -6.46
N SER A 536 -3.31 -5.66 -6.84
CA SER A 536 -3.83 -5.72 -8.21
C SER A 536 -4.99 -4.75 -8.44
N PHE A 537 -5.69 -4.40 -7.37
CA PHE A 537 -6.79 -3.46 -7.36
C PHE A 537 -6.58 -2.41 -6.26
N VAL A 538 -6.75 -1.15 -6.62
CA VAL A 538 -6.67 -0.03 -5.69
C VAL A 538 -7.95 0.78 -5.77
N PHE A 539 -8.73 0.76 -4.70
CA PHE A 539 -9.94 1.54 -4.53
C PHE A 539 -9.65 2.71 -3.59
N ILE A 540 -10.03 3.89 -3.99
CA ILE A 540 -9.78 5.11 -3.20
C ILE A 540 -11.08 5.88 -3.04
N ASP A 541 -11.52 6.09 -1.81
CA ASP A 541 -12.60 7.02 -1.48
C ASP A 541 -12.04 8.40 -1.10
N GLU A 542 -12.79 9.44 -1.40
CA GLU A 542 -12.38 10.85 -1.21
C GLU A 542 -11.02 11.16 -1.84
N GLY A 543 -10.79 10.63 -3.05
CA GLY A 543 -9.49 10.71 -3.75
C GLY A 543 -8.98 12.12 -4.01
N GLN A 544 -9.84 13.14 -3.98
CA GLN A 544 -9.44 14.55 -4.12
C GLN A 544 -8.58 15.05 -2.94
N ASP A 545 -8.58 14.34 -1.80
CA ASP A 545 -7.80 14.73 -0.62
C ASP A 545 -6.36 14.21 -0.65
N ILE A 546 -6.01 13.40 -1.65
CA ILE A 546 -4.67 12.83 -1.85
C ILE A 546 -3.90 13.74 -2.81
N SER A 547 -2.66 14.07 -2.48
CA SER A 547 -1.81 14.92 -3.31
C SER A 547 -1.24 14.18 -4.54
N GLU A 548 -0.80 14.92 -5.55
CA GLU A 548 -0.13 14.36 -6.74
C GLU A 548 1.07 13.50 -6.39
N GLY A 549 1.87 13.94 -5.41
CA GLY A 549 3.03 13.16 -4.96
C GLY A 549 2.66 11.85 -4.28
N GLU A 550 1.55 11.83 -3.54
CA GLU A 550 1.06 10.59 -2.93
C GLU A 550 0.51 9.64 -4.00
N TYR A 551 -0.19 10.15 -5.02
CA TYR A 551 -0.59 9.35 -6.20
C TYR A 551 0.63 8.82 -6.95
N TYR A 552 1.71 9.59 -7.09
CA TYR A 552 2.94 9.11 -7.67
C TYR A 552 3.47 7.88 -6.91
N VAL A 553 3.54 7.93 -5.58
CA VAL A 553 3.98 6.79 -4.76
C VAL A 553 3.03 5.60 -4.90
N LEU A 554 1.71 5.82 -4.82
CA LEU A 554 0.70 4.76 -4.99
C LEU A 554 0.85 4.04 -6.33
N LYS A 555 1.00 4.78 -7.42
CA LYS A 555 1.16 4.24 -8.78
C LYS A 555 2.51 3.57 -8.99
N TYR A 556 3.58 4.11 -8.41
CA TYR A 556 4.89 3.49 -8.46
C TYR A 556 4.90 2.12 -7.79
N VAL A 557 4.31 2.02 -6.60
CA VAL A 557 4.25 0.76 -5.85
C VAL A 557 3.33 -0.25 -6.52
N ASN A 558 2.19 0.20 -7.03
CA ASN A 558 1.14 -0.63 -7.63
C ASN A 558 1.04 -0.37 -9.14
N ASP A 559 2.17 -0.45 -9.86
CA ASP A 559 2.32 -0.11 -11.28
C ASP A 559 1.38 -0.85 -12.23
N ARG A 560 0.95 -2.06 -11.85
CA ARG A 560 0.01 -2.91 -12.62
C ARG A 560 -1.41 -2.90 -12.08
N ALA A 561 -1.69 -2.16 -11.01
CA ALA A 561 -3.00 -2.15 -10.39
C ALA A 561 -4.07 -1.45 -11.26
N ARG A 562 -5.31 -1.86 -11.06
CA ARG A 562 -6.51 -1.20 -11.58
C ARG A 562 -6.95 -0.19 -10.53
N PHE A 563 -6.75 1.09 -10.84
CA PHE A 563 -7.17 2.18 -9.96
C PHE A 563 -8.63 2.52 -10.22
N ASN A 564 -9.45 2.46 -9.19
CA ASN A 564 -10.84 2.87 -9.15
C ASN A 564 -10.96 3.96 -8.08
N VAL A 565 -10.98 5.22 -8.50
CA VAL A 565 -10.91 6.38 -7.61
C VAL A 565 -12.25 7.10 -7.56
N PHE A 566 -12.72 7.40 -6.36
CA PHE A 566 -13.99 8.07 -6.11
C PHE A 566 -13.72 9.35 -5.35
N GLY A 567 -14.28 10.47 -5.83
CA GLY A 567 -14.03 11.75 -5.19
C GLY A 567 -14.90 12.88 -5.71
N ASP A 568 -14.68 14.06 -5.14
CA ASP A 568 -15.33 15.30 -5.51
C ASP A 568 -14.34 16.46 -5.33
N LEU A 569 -13.80 17.00 -6.42
CA LEU A 569 -12.82 18.09 -6.37
C LEU A 569 -13.37 19.33 -5.61
N LYS A 570 -14.69 19.54 -5.64
CA LYS A 570 -15.34 20.65 -4.92
C LYS A 570 -15.44 20.41 -3.39
N GLN A 571 -15.16 19.18 -2.93
CA GLN A 571 -15.04 18.85 -1.51
C GLN A 571 -13.60 18.92 -0.99
N ASN A 572 -12.65 19.36 -1.80
CA ASN A 572 -11.30 19.61 -1.30
C ASN A 572 -11.26 20.98 -0.60
N ILE A 573 -11.01 20.95 0.70
CA ILE A 573 -10.86 22.12 1.56
C ILE A 573 -9.48 22.20 2.23
N THR A 574 -8.59 21.27 1.90
CA THR A 574 -7.24 21.24 2.46
C THR A 574 -6.30 22.05 1.57
N PRO A 575 -5.92 23.29 1.93
CA PRO A 575 -5.21 24.21 1.01
C PRO A 575 -3.80 23.73 0.67
N TYR A 576 -3.21 22.86 1.48
CA TYR A 576 -1.86 22.35 1.32
C TYR A 576 -1.80 20.93 0.75
N ARG A 577 -2.94 20.30 0.45
CA ARG A 577 -3.02 18.92 -0.02
C ARG A 577 -4.26 18.76 -0.90
N GLY A 578 -4.25 17.74 -1.75
CA GLY A 578 -5.36 17.44 -2.64
C GLY A 578 -5.13 17.89 -4.07
N LEU A 579 -6.04 17.49 -4.92
CA LEU A 579 -5.94 17.67 -6.36
C LEU A 579 -6.68 18.93 -6.84
N LYS A 580 -6.18 19.51 -7.91
CA LYS A 580 -6.87 20.54 -8.70
C LYS A 580 -7.73 19.92 -9.80
N ASP A 581 -7.26 18.83 -10.36
CA ASP A 581 -7.93 18.04 -11.40
C ASP A 581 -7.51 16.56 -11.30
N TRP A 582 -8.08 15.71 -12.14
CA TRP A 582 -7.83 14.27 -12.14
C TRP A 582 -6.72 13.82 -13.10
N SER A 583 -6.02 14.72 -13.75
CA SER A 583 -5.06 14.40 -14.83
C SER A 583 -3.93 13.47 -14.38
N CYS A 584 -3.47 13.62 -13.14
CA CYS A 584 -2.43 12.74 -12.56
C CYS A 584 -2.97 11.38 -12.11
N VAL A 585 -4.30 11.19 -12.04
CA VAL A 585 -4.94 9.98 -11.53
C VAL A 585 -5.27 9.01 -12.65
N GLU A 586 -6.32 9.26 -13.41
CA GLU A 586 -6.71 8.44 -14.58
C GLU A 586 -7.37 9.32 -15.65
N LYS A 587 -7.39 8.81 -16.89
CA LYS A 587 -7.94 9.54 -18.05
C LYS A 587 -9.45 9.37 -18.18
N GLU A 588 -9.99 8.21 -17.79
CA GLU A 588 -11.43 7.97 -17.82
C GLU A 588 -12.09 8.56 -16.59
N ILE A 589 -13.04 9.46 -16.80
CA ILE A 589 -13.76 10.14 -15.72
C ILE A 589 -15.27 9.97 -15.95
N TYR A 590 -15.93 9.36 -14.99
CA TYR A 590 -17.39 9.24 -14.93
C TYR A 590 -17.94 10.30 -13.99
N THR A 591 -18.99 11.01 -14.41
CA THR A 591 -19.58 12.09 -13.62
C THR A 591 -20.96 11.67 -13.08
N LEU A 592 -21.14 11.88 -11.78
CA LEU A 592 -22.42 11.68 -11.07
C LEU A 592 -22.91 13.01 -10.52
N ASN A 593 -23.99 13.56 -11.09
CA ASN A 593 -24.57 14.84 -10.72
C ASN A 593 -25.95 14.73 -10.05
N GLN A 594 -26.37 13.52 -9.67
CA GLN A 594 -27.63 13.28 -8.96
C GLN A 594 -27.38 13.14 -7.47
N ASN A 595 -28.15 13.91 -6.68
CA ASN A 595 -28.11 13.86 -5.22
C ASN A 595 -29.34 13.09 -4.68
N TYR A 596 -29.06 12.02 -3.95
CA TYR A 596 -30.07 11.11 -3.34
C TYR A 596 -30.29 11.37 -1.86
N ARG A 597 -29.49 12.26 -1.27
CA ARG A 597 -29.36 12.40 0.18
C ARG A 597 -30.14 13.58 0.73
N ASN A 598 -29.94 14.75 0.13
CA ASN A 598 -30.50 16.01 0.60
C ASN A 598 -31.90 16.25 0.01
N THR A 599 -32.71 17.08 0.68
CA THR A 599 -34.01 17.50 0.14
C THR A 599 -33.86 18.39 -1.10
N ASN A 600 -34.93 18.46 -1.93
CA ASN A 600 -34.93 19.23 -3.16
C ASN A 600 -34.53 20.69 -2.92
N GLN A 601 -35.08 21.32 -1.87
CA GLN A 601 -34.79 22.70 -1.50
C GLN A 601 -33.31 22.94 -1.20
N ILE A 602 -32.66 22.01 -0.49
CA ILE A 602 -31.24 22.12 -0.18
C ILE A 602 -30.42 22.00 -1.47
N VAL A 603 -30.73 21.01 -2.32
CA VAL A 603 -30.00 20.79 -3.58
C VAL A 603 -30.14 22.00 -4.53
N GLU A 604 -31.35 22.51 -4.71
CA GLU A 604 -31.62 23.70 -5.54
C GLU A 604 -30.91 24.94 -5.00
N PHE A 605 -30.93 25.14 -3.66
CA PHE A 605 -30.20 26.24 -3.03
C PHE A 605 -28.71 26.13 -3.29
N VAL A 606 -28.09 24.99 -3.04
CA VAL A 606 -26.66 24.76 -3.22
C VAL A 606 -26.27 24.92 -4.71
N SER A 607 -27.06 24.36 -5.61
CA SER A 607 -26.85 24.44 -7.06
C SER A 607 -26.83 25.91 -7.52
N ARG A 608 -27.81 26.69 -7.10
CA ARG A 608 -27.93 28.11 -7.46
C ARG A 608 -26.88 28.99 -6.80
N GLU A 609 -26.66 28.83 -5.49
CA GLU A 609 -25.75 29.69 -4.70
C GLU A 609 -24.27 29.50 -5.13
N LEU A 610 -23.87 28.26 -5.46
CA LEU A 610 -22.49 27.91 -5.78
C LEU A 610 -22.25 27.59 -7.27
N ASN A 611 -23.26 27.75 -8.11
CA ASN A 611 -23.21 27.41 -9.54
C ASN A 611 -22.66 26.01 -9.80
N ILE A 612 -23.24 25.00 -9.12
CA ILE A 612 -22.86 23.60 -9.25
C ILE A 612 -23.98 22.86 -9.96
N ASP A 613 -23.66 22.05 -10.99
CA ASP A 613 -24.64 21.17 -11.63
C ASP A 613 -25.00 20.03 -10.70
N MET A 614 -26.10 20.20 -9.97
CA MET A 614 -26.67 19.21 -9.05
C MET A 614 -28.14 18.98 -9.41
N GLN A 615 -28.50 17.72 -9.61
CA GLN A 615 -29.88 17.29 -9.86
C GLN A 615 -30.43 16.64 -8.62
N SER A 616 -31.57 17.12 -8.14
CA SER A 616 -32.27 16.49 -7.05
C SER A 616 -33.18 15.39 -7.56
N ILE A 617 -33.13 14.25 -6.91
CA ILE A 617 -34.14 13.17 -6.99
C ILE A 617 -34.63 12.81 -5.59
N GLY A 618 -34.33 13.69 -4.65
CA GLY A 618 -34.77 13.60 -3.27
C GLY A 618 -36.25 13.92 -3.10
N CYS A 619 -36.62 14.11 -1.88
CA CYS A 619 -37.98 14.46 -1.50
C CYS A 619 -38.06 15.94 -1.14
N GLU A 620 -39.28 16.47 -1.16
CA GLU A 620 -39.61 17.79 -0.63
C GLU A 620 -39.19 17.92 0.83
N GLY A 621 -38.59 19.04 1.18
CA GLY A 621 -38.14 19.40 2.51
C GLY A 621 -38.61 20.78 2.96
N ALA A 622 -38.03 21.31 4.04
CA ALA A 622 -38.27 22.67 4.47
C ALA A 622 -37.51 23.69 3.58
N ASP A 623 -38.10 24.88 3.44
CA ASP A 623 -37.41 26.00 2.79
C ASP A 623 -36.15 26.40 3.56
N ILE A 624 -35.16 26.96 2.83
CA ILE A 624 -33.94 27.45 3.46
C ILE A 624 -34.22 28.68 4.32
N VAL A 625 -33.78 28.66 5.56
CA VAL A 625 -34.01 29.74 6.52
C VAL A 625 -32.76 30.61 6.66
N PHE A 626 -32.96 31.94 6.68
CA PHE A 626 -31.86 32.88 6.97
C PHE A 626 -32.04 33.39 8.41
N LEU A 627 -31.00 33.22 9.25
CA LEU A 627 -31.07 33.49 10.68
C LEU A 627 -30.00 34.47 11.15
N GLN A 628 -30.35 35.30 12.11
CA GLN A 628 -29.32 35.99 12.90
C GLN A 628 -28.70 35.05 13.94
N PRO A 629 -27.43 35.23 14.35
CA PRO A 629 -26.73 34.33 15.29
C PRO A 629 -27.49 34.02 16.58
N ARG A 630 -28.21 35.02 17.10
CA ARG A 630 -29.02 34.86 18.35
C ARG A 630 -30.22 33.92 18.22
N ARG A 631 -30.72 33.68 17.01
CA ARG A 631 -31.90 32.83 16.75
C ARG A 631 -31.58 31.37 16.50
N VAL A 632 -30.32 31.04 16.27
CA VAL A 632 -29.84 29.71 15.88
C VAL A 632 -30.23 28.64 16.92
N THR A 633 -29.96 28.90 18.19
CA THR A 633 -30.31 27.94 19.26
C THR A 633 -31.82 27.65 19.29
N GLY A 634 -32.63 28.69 19.19
CA GLY A 634 -34.10 28.54 19.21
C GLY A 634 -34.64 27.75 18.02
N TRP A 635 -34.02 27.91 16.86
CA TRP A 635 -34.38 27.17 15.65
C TRP A 635 -33.96 25.70 15.72
N LEU A 636 -32.74 25.38 16.22
CA LEU A 636 -32.26 24.01 16.32
C LEU A 636 -32.87 23.20 17.48
N LEU A 637 -33.27 23.84 18.59
CA LEU A 637 -33.75 23.11 19.78
C LEU A 637 -34.92 22.17 19.50
N PRO A 638 -35.98 22.56 18.75
CA PRO A 638 -37.17 21.71 18.53
C PRO A 638 -36.88 20.56 17.51
N VAL A 639 -35.80 20.61 16.78
CA VAL A 639 -35.49 19.60 15.76
C VAL A 639 -35.27 18.23 16.42
N LYS A 640 -35.97 17.22 15.93
CA LYS A 640 -35.74 15.81 16.29
C LYS A 640 -34.61 15.22 15.42
N GLY A 641 -33.60 14.64 16.05
CA GLY A 641 -32.47 14.04 15.40
C GLY A 641 -31.16 14.79 15.61
N LEU A 642 -30.13 14.46 14.79
CA LEU A 642 -28.84 15.11 14.89
C LEU A 642 -28.88 16.53 14.35
N LYS A 643 -28.29 17.44 15.08
CA LYS A 643 -28.29 18.87 14.75
C LYS A 643 -26.93 19.49 14.96
N ALA A 644 -26.56 20.43 14.09
CA ALA A 644 -25.25 21.05 14.14
C ALA A 644 -25.26 22.55 13.79
N VAL A 645 -24.28 23.24 14.35
CA VAL A 645 -23.81 24.54 13.87
C VAL A 645 -22.44 24.31 13.24
N ILE A 646 -22.29 24.68 11.97
CA ILE A 646 -21.03 24.57 11.24
C ILE A 646 -20.51 25.98 10.95
N THR A 647 -19.26 26.24 11.27
CA THR A 647 -18.63 27.55 11.14
C THR A 647 -17.16 27.42 10.68
N SER A 648 -16.53 28.54 10.35
CA SER A 648 -15.08 28.59 10.17
C SER A 648 -14.34 28.46 11.50
N GLU A 649 -13.03 28.17 11.43
CA GLU A 649 -12.16 28.15 12.61
C GLU A 649 -12.16 29.49 13.36
N ALA A 650 -12.11 30.59 12.62
CA ALA A 650 -12.04 31.94 13.17
C ALA A 650 -13.29 32.32 13.98
N ARG A 651 -14.46 31.78 13.60
CA ARG A 651 -15.73 32.12 14.22
C ARG A 651 -16.26 31.10 15.23
N LEU A 652 -15.52 30.03 15.48
CA LEU A 652 -15.95 28.94 16.37
C LEU A 652 -16.32 29.46 17.78
N ALA A 653 -15.53 30.38 18.32
CA ALA A 653 -15.76 30.97 19.64
C ALA A 653 -17.03 31.85 19.68
N GLU A 654 -17.41 32.49 18.58
CA GLU A 654 -18.61 33.33 18.45
C GLU A 654 -19.90 32.51 18.71
N PHE A 655 -19.94 31.27 18.25
CA PHE A 655 -21.06 30.36 18.35
C PHE A 655 -21.00 29.42 19.58
N SER A 656 -19.89 29.43 20.34
CA SER A 656 -19.76 28.59 21.53
C SER A 656 -20.80 28.96 22.59
N ARG A 657 -21.59 27.98 23.04
CA ARG A 657 -22.60 28.13 24.08
C ARG A 657 -22.50 27.00 25.12
N LYS A 658 -22.75 27.29 26.36
CA LYS A 658 -22.61 26.35 27.48
C LYS A 658 -23.36 25.01 27.24
N ASN A 659 -24.44 25.02 26.47
CA ASN A 659 -25.25 23.83 26.20
C ASN A 659 -24.90 23.13 24.87
N TYR A 660 -23.94 23.63 24.13
CA TYR A 660 -23.48 22.99 22.89
C TYR A 660 -22.47 21.90 23.18
N ASN A 661 -22.40 20.95 22.28
CA ASN A 661 -21.37 19.93 22.24
C ASN A 661 -20.28 20.39 21.27
N ILE A 662 -19.17 20.91 21.79
CA ILE A 662 -18.04 21.33 20.94
C ILE A 662 -17.25 20.07 20.55
N LEU A 663 -17.26 19.73 19.26
CA LEU A 663 -16.77 18.43 18.78
C LEU A 663 -15.28 18.22 19.11
N ARG A 664 -14.44 19.24 18.94
CA ARG A 664 -13.00 19.14 19.25
C ARG A 664 -12.68 18.91 20.72
N GLU A 665 -13.56 19.30 21.63
CA GLU A 665 -13.37 19.10 23.08
C GLU A 665 -13.85 17.71 23.51
N THR A 666 -14.93 17.23 22.91
CA THR A 666 -15.59 15.99 23.32
C THR A 666 -15.19 14.78 22.49
N GLY A 667 -14.72 15.00 21.27
CA GLY A 667 -14.36 13.96 20.31
C GLY A 667 -15.55 13.08 19.86
N LYS A 668 -16.80 13.40 20.26
CA LYS A 668 -17.98 12.59 19.97
C LYS A 668 -19.18 13.43 19.61
N ILE A 669 -19.99 12.95 18.65
CA ILE A 669 -21.27 13.54 18.29
C ILE A 669 -22.30 13.30 19.38
N SER A 670 -22.99 14.36 19.81
CA SER A 670 -24.10 14.28 20.75
C SER A 670 -25.44 14.09 20.03
N LYS A 671 -26.20 13.09 20.43
CA LYS A 671 -27.56 12.84 19.92
C LYS A 671 -28.61 13.82 20.48
N THR A 672 -28.33 14.45 21.60
CA THR A 672 -29.31 15.30 22.36
C THR A 672 -28.97 16.78 22.32
N ARG A 673 -27.66 17.13 22.24
CA ARG A 673 -27.19 18.52 22.26
C ARG A 673 -26.93 19.01 20.82
N ILE A 674 -26.90 20.32 20.63
CA ILE A 674 -26.47 20.94 19.38
C ILE A 674 -24.97 20.74 19.29
N ASN A 675 -24.49 20.15 18.20
CA ASN A 675 -23.08 19.97 17.93
C ASN A 675 -22.52 21.24 17.27
N LEU A 676 -21.43 21.76 17.79
CA LEU A 676 -20.68 22.89 17.22
C LEU A 676 -19.35 22.38 16.69
N MET A 677 -19.07 22.70 15.44
CA MET A 677 -17.87 22.22 14.75
C MET A 677 -17.46 23.13 13.60
N THR A 678 -16.22 22.95 13.16
CA THR A 678 -15.73 23.57 11.93
C THR A 678 -16.16 22.78 10.69
N VAL A 679 -15.99 23.38 9.50
CA VAL A 679 -16.24 22.69 8.22
C VAL A 679 -15.35 21.44 8.10
N TYR A 680 -14.10 21.52 8.51
CA TYR A 680 -13.17 20.37 8.50
C TYR A 680 -13.68 19.19 9.33
N GLU A 681 -14.13 19.50 10.55
CA GLU A 681 -14.66 18.51 11.48
C GLU A 681 -16.00 17.91 11.01
N SER A 682 -16.75 18.66 10.17
CA SER A 682 -18.05 18.22 9.62
C SER A 682 -17.93 17.27 8.43
N LYS A 683 -16.73 17.17 7.81
CA LYS A 683 -16.52 16.33 6.62
C LYS A 683 -16.81 14.86 6.93
N GLY A 684 -17.65 14.23 6.12
CA GLY A 684 -18.11 12.84 6.35
C GLY A 684 -19.26 12.66 7.36
N LEU A 685 -19.65 13.73 8.07
CA LEU A 685 -20.78 13.70 9.01
C LEU A 685 -22.07 14.19 8.36
N GLU A 686 -23.22 13.80 8.93
CA GLU A 686 -24.56 14.15 8.46
C GLU A 686 -25.47 14.49 9.62
N PHE A 687 -26.32 15.48 9.42
CA PHE A 687 -27.22 15.99 10.44
C PHE A 687 -28.63 16.21 9.88
N THR A 688 -29.64 15.98 10.70
CA THR A 688 -31.03 16.26 10.31
C THR A 688 -31.21 17.73 9.97
N ALA A 689 -30.66 18.62 10.81
CA ALA A 689 -30.67 20.06 10.59
C ALA A 689 -29.30 20.68 10.85
N VAL A 690 -28.93 21.64 9.99
CA VAL A 690 -27.65 22.36 10.09
C VAL A 690 -27.90 23.88 9.97
N ALA A 691 -27.25 24.62 10.86
CA ALA A 691 -27.11 26.07 10.72
C ALA A 691 -25.65 26.40 10.34
N VAL A 692 -25.44 27.09 9.23
CA VAL A 692 -24.11 27.39 8.66
C VAL A 692 -23.81 28.87 8.78
N ALA A 693 -22.67 29.21 9.40
CA ALA A 693 -22.14 30.58 9.45
C ALA A 693 -21.08 30.75 8.35
N ASP A 694 -21.50 31.19 7.17
CA ASP A 694 -20.78 31.09 5.90
C ASP A 694 -20.04 32.33 5.44
N SER A 695 -20.13 33.45 6.16
CA SER A 695 -19.67 34.78 5.68
C SER A 695 -18.17 34.87 5.37
N ASP A 696 -17.35 33.99 5.91
CA ASP A 696 -15.90 33.93 5.72
C ASP A 696 -15.44 32.58 5.14
N MET A 697 -16.39 31.78 4.62
CA MET A 697 -16.12 30.50 3.98
C MET A 697 -15.87 30.63 2.49
N THR A 698 -14.96 29.84 1.95
CA THR A 698 -14.80 29.62 0.51
C THR A 698 -15.99 28.84 -0.06
N ASP A 699 -16.17 28.82 -1.37
CA ASP A 699 -17.27 28.09 -2.02
C ASP A 699 -17.19 26.58 -1.74
N ASN A 700 -16.01 25.99 -1.69
CA ASN A 700 -15.85 24.58 -1.32
C ASN A 700 -16.24 24.30 0.13
N GLU A 701 -15.91 25.21 1.05
CA GLU A 701 -16.31 25.09 2.46
C GLU A 701 -17.83 25.23 2.62
N LYS A 702 -18.45 26.20 1.94
CA LYS A 702 -19.92 26.35 1.88
C LYS A 702 -20.58 25.09 1.32
N TYR A 703 -20.05 24.57 0.22
CA TYR A 703 -20.54 23.36 -0.42
C TYR A 703 -20.58 22.17 0.55
N ILE A 704 -19.48 21.94 1.26
CA ILE A 704 -19.43 20.88 2.27
C ILE A 704 -20.43 21.17 3.37
N ALA A 705 -20.41 22.37 3.98
CA ALA A 705 -21.23 22.70 5.12
C ALA A 705 -22.73 22.57 4.81
N TYR A 706 -23.21 23.09 3.68
CA TYR A 706 -24.62 23.03 3.27
C TYR A 706 -25.08 21.59 3.02
N THR A 707 -24.24 20.77 2.36
CA THR A 707 -24.57 19.38 2.04
C THR A 707 -24.54 18.43 3.24
N ARG A 708 -24.15 18.91 4.44
CA ARG A 708 -24.28 18.14 5.70
C ARG A 708 -25.70 18.10 6.20
N ALA A 709 -26.57 19.01 5.78
CA ALA A 709 -27.97 19.05 6.17
C ALA A 709 -28.79 18.05 5.35
N LEU A 710 -29.43 17.09 6.02
CA LEU A 710 -30.29 16.11 5.35
C LEU A 710 -31.68 16.67 5.05
N LYS A 711 -32.29 17.37 6.00
CA LYS A 711 -33.72 17.83 5.93
C LYS A 711 -33.90 19.34 6.04
N GLU A 712 -33.12 19.99 6.88
CA GLU A 712 -33.32 21.39 7.20
C GLU A 712 -31.97 22.13 7.18
N LEU A 713 -31.91 23.24 6.45
CA LEU A 713 -30.73 24.09 6.35
C LEU A 713 -31.07 25.53 6.72
N ALA A 714 -30.27 26.12 7.60
CA ALA A 714 -30.30 27.53 7.90
C ALA A 714 -28.94 28.18 7.58
N VAL A 715 -28.97 29.37 6.99
CA VAL A 715 -27.77 30.19 6.75
C VAL A 715 -27.76 31.35 7.74
N ILE A 716 -26.66 31.54 8.44
CA ILE A 716 -26.49 32.56 9.47
C ILE A 716 -25.91 33.83 8.83
N ARG A 717 -26.69 34.89 8.82
CA ARG A 717 -26.33 36.21 8.28
C ARG A 717 -26.31 37.29 9.33
#